data_d6a44ebb33841127cb89669d3eeaf5ca
#
_entry.id   d6a44ebb33841127cb89669d3eeaf5ca
#
_cell.length_a   1.000
_cell.length_b   1.000
_cell.length_c   1.000
_cell.angle_alpha   90.00
_cell.angle_beta   90.00
_cell.angle_gamma   90.00
#
_symmetry.space_group_name_H-M   'P 1'
#
loop_
_entity.id
_entity.type
_entity.pdbx_description
1 polymer ?
#
loop_
_entity_poly.entity_id
_entity_poly.type
_entity_poly.pdbx_seq_one_letter_code
_entity_poly.pdbx_strand_id
1 'polypeptide(L)'
;MKFYTTSKKLKENIKNFYTITQYHAYKNITKEDIFVGWGRKKSGLKAIELAKKYNARFLLLEDGFLRSLNLGVENSPSFSIVKDDIGIYYDATAPSKLEKILNTYEFSTEELEQAKKAIELIKKEKLSKYNNNLCIPKELFNTSEERVLIITQVANDASLKFGLAENFSTQDIINDAIKENPNAKIYIKIHPDVLSGKKQSDFVMQDLPSNCVVIKENYNPIELLSYFKKVYTKTSGMGFEALMVGRECVCYGMPFYAGWGLTQDKLECKRRFKKRTLEEVFYATYILYSEYFNPYLNQKSDIFDTIHTLAKYKKIEQANSNTLYFLGFSKWKREFTRPFFKAKNNKIIFLNSLDELYKANLNPEDKIFIWGKKYDKTLLAKDFKNAIFLVEDGFLRSVFLGSDLTRPFSLIVDSKGLYVDPSKPSDLEDILQNHEFDENLKQRAKKLITTITQNKFSKYNGLKHEKLNFNTDKKIILIPAQVEDDASMILGGAGYDTLKLLQSVRRANENAFLVFKPHPDVLSGNRKGLKDKSIILKYCDEIIENVSIDSAINACDEVHTITSTSGFDALLRGKKVVVYGMPFYAGWGLTSDLHEIPRRTRVLSLEELVAGVLILYPRYIHPKSKNLCEVELALDIMLKMQKDYFSKFYLRWFMDVRIYILRKIRRLVEFILIR
;
A
#
# COMPACT_ATOMS: atom_id res chain seq x y z
N MET A 1 11.13 -17.94 -29.35
CA MET A 1 11.06 -16.50 -29.11
C MET A 1 11.78 -16.19 -27.81
N LYS A 2 12.87 -15.43 -27.86
CA LYS A 2 13.65 -14.99 -26.70
C LYS A 2 13.81 -13.46 -26.76
N PHE A 3 13.95 -12.83 -25.59
CA PHE A 3 14.20 -11.39 -25.47
C PHE A 3 15.69 -11.15 -25.23
N TYR A 4 16.30 -10.27 -26.02
CA TYR A 4 17.72 -9.91 -25.94
C TYR A 4 17.90 -8.42 -25.73
N THR A 5 18.89 -8.01 -24.93
CA THR A 5 19.31 -6.61 -24.81
C THR A 5 20.83 -6.48 -24.74
N THR A 6 21.35 -5.36 -25.23
CA THR A 6 22.76 -4.96 -25.08
C THR A 6 23.05 -4.25 -23.75
N SER A 7 22.00 -3.87 -22.99
CA SER A 7 22.12 -3.07 -21.76
C SER A 7 21.91 -3.91 -20.50
N LYS A 8 22.98 -4.12 -19.72
CA LYS A 8 22.90 -4.77 -18.39
C LYS A 8 21.94 -4.02 -17.46
N LYS A 9 22.00 -2.67 -17.45
CA LYS A 9 21.13 -1.84 -16.61
C LYS A 9 19.66 -2.04 -16.97
N LEU A 10 19.32 -2.11 -18.26
CA LEU A 10 17.94 -2.36 -18.69
C LEU A 10 17.45 -3.71 -18.19
N LYS A 11 18.26 -4.78 -18.38
CA LYS A 11 17.92 -6.13 -17.90
C LYS A 11 17.55 -6.16 -16.42
N GLU A 12 18.32 -5.47 -15.57
CA GLU A 12 18.04 -5.42 -14.12
C GLU A 12 16.78 -4.60 -13.80
N ASN A 13 16.60 -3.47 -14.45
CA ASN A 13 15.48 -2.55 -14.16
C ASN A 13 14.11 -3.14 -14.52
N ILE A 14 14.03 -4.02 -15.51
CA ILE A 14 12.77 -4.58 -16.01
C ILE A 14 12.58 -6.06 -15.75
N LYS A 15 13.43 -6.67 -14.90
CA LYS A 15 13.38 -8.10 -14.58
C LYS A 15 12.02 -8.59 -14.05
N ASN A 16 11.24 -7.69 -13.44
CA ASN A 16 9.89 -7.98 -12.95
C ASN A 16 8.85 -8.07 -14.09
N PHE A 17 9.10 -7.39 -15.21
CA PHE A 17 8.21 -7.40 -16.37
C PHE A 17 8.62 -8.45 -17.40
N TYR A 18 9.94 -8.58 -17.66
CA TYR A 18 10.48 -9.45 -18.70
C TYR A 18 11.71 -10.22 -18.25
N THR A 19 11.77 -11.49 -18.63
CA THR A 19 13.00 -12.29 -18.55
C THR A 19 13.84 -12.04 -19.80
N ILE A 20 14.90 -11.23 -19.67
CA ILE A 20 15.75 -10.83 -20.80
C ILE A 20 17.13 -11.44 -20.70
N THR A 21 17.63 -11.93 -21.84
CA THR A 21 18.98 -12.45 -21.99
C THR A 21 19.93 -11.35 -22.47
N GLN A 22 21.14 -11.29 -21.90
CA GLN A 22 22.18 -10.41 -22.42
C GLN A 22 22.57 -10.86 -23.83
N TYR A 23 22.54 -9.92 -24.78
CA TYR A 23 22.98 -10.18 -26.14
C TYR A 23 24.52 -10.30 -26.24
N HIS A 24 24.98 -11.30 -27.00
CA HIS A 24 26.35 -11.48 -27.39
C HIS A 24 26.40 -11.90 -28.85
N ALA A 25 27.40 -11.45 -29.60
CA ALA A 25 27.49 -11.62 -31.05
C ALA A 25 27.53 -13.09 -31.54
N TYR A 26 27.95 -14.02 -30.67
CA TYR A 26 27.98 -15.46 -30.96
C TYR A 26 26.64 -16.18 -30.79
N LYS A 27 25.59 -15.47 -30.37
CA LYS A 27 24.26 -16.06 -30.20
C LYS A 27 23.60 -16.29 -31.56
N ASN A 28 23.02 -17.47 -31.75
CA ASN A 28 22.11 -17.72 -32.89
C ASN A 28 20.80 -16.99 -32.64
N ILE A 29 20.52 -15.99 -33.48
CA ILE A 29 19.32 -15.17 -33.45
C ILE A 29 18.39 -15.64 -34.59
N THR A 30 17.11 -15.79 -34.27
CA THR A 30 16.07 -16.17 -35.20
C THR A 30 15.12 -14.99 -35.45
N LYS A 31 14.35 -15.02 -36.54
CA LYS A 31 13.33 -14.00 -36.85
C LYS A 31 12.23 -13.85 -35.77
N GLU A 32 12.05 -14.89 -34.93
CA GLU A 32 11.08 -14.89 -33.84
C GLU A 32 11.62 -14.21 -32.56
N ASP A 33 12.92 -13.91 -32.51
CA ASP A 33 13.53 -13.30 -31.36
C ASP A 33 13.30 -11.78 -31.34
N ILE A 34 13.39 -11.18 -30.14
CA ILE A 34 13.06 -9.77 -29.93
C ILE A 34 14.23 -9.06 -29.29
N PHE A 35 14.72 -8.00 -29.92
CA PHE A 35 15.69 -7.08 -29.32
C PHE A 35 14.99 -6.00 -28.52
N VAL A 36 15.34 -5.85 -27.23
CA VAL A 36 14.71 -4.93 -26.31
C VAL A 36 15.63 -3.77 -26.00
N GLY A 37 15.10 -2.56 -26.10
CA GLY A 37 15.81 -1.32 -25.81
C GLY A 37 14.94 -0.29 -25.11
N TRP A 38 15.56 0.79 -24.61
CA TRP A 38 14.86 1.87 -23.91
C TRP A 38 14.65 3.06 -24.84
N GLY A 39 13.41 3.29 -25.23
CA GLY A 39 12.96 4.40 -26.08
C GLY A 39 13.92 4.75 -27.21
N ARG A 40 14.22 6.03 -27.38
CA ARG A 40 15.22 6.54 -28.34
C ARG A 40 16.63 6.69 -27.74
N LYS A 41 16.91 6.10 -26.56
CA LYS A 41 18.27 6.05 -26.00
C LYS A 41 19.15 5.05 -26.75
N LYS A 42 20.47 5.07 -26.48
CA LYS A 42 21.46 4.19 -27.14
C LYS A 42 21.04 2.72 -27.21
N SER A 43 20.43 2.18 -26.14
CA SER A 43 19.96 0.78 -26.12
C SER A 43 18.76 0.54 -27.04
N GLY A 44 17.86 1.51 -27.18
CA GLY A 44 16.72 1.44 -28.09
C GLY A 44 17.16 1.50 -29.56
N LEU A 45 18.00 2.46 -29.90
CA LEU A 45 18.55 2.57 -31.25
C LEU A 45 19.33 1.30 -31.65
N LYS A 46 20.12 0.74 -30.72
CA LYS A 46 20.84 -0.52 -30.96
C LYS A 46 19.91 -1.73 -31.09
N ALA A 47 18.79 -1.76 -30.37
CA ALA A 47 17.78 -2.81 -30.51
C ALA A 47 17.15 -2.79 -31.92
N ILE A 48 16.80 -1.62 -32.45
CA ILE A 48 16.27 -1.45 -33.81
C ILE A 48 17.30 -1.88 -34.85
N GLU A 49 18.56 -1.45 -34.72
CA GLU A 49 19.67 -1.80 -35.64
C GLU A 49 19.87 -3.34 -35.70
N LEU A 50 19.93 -3.98 -34.51
CA LEU A 50 20.12 -5.44 -34.43
C LEU A 50 18.92 -6.20 -34.97
N ALA A 51 17.70 -5.76 -34.67
CA ALA A 51 16.48 -6.37 -35.23
C ALA A 51 16.51 -6.34 -36.76
N LYS A 52 16.86 -5.19 -37.36
CA LYS A 52 17.02 -5.07 -38.81
C LYS A 52 18.12 -6.00 -39.35
N LYS A 53 19.30 -6.04 -38.68
CA LYS A 53 20.43 -6.90 -39.06
C LYS A 53 20.10 -8.39 -39.13
N TYR A 54 19.32 -8.87 -38.19
CA TYR A 54 18.97 -10.30 -38.04
C TYR A 54 17.59 -10.68 -38.59
N ASN A 55 16.89 -9.73 -39.25
CA ASN A 55 15.50 -9.89 -39.66
C ASN A 55 14.60 -10.38 -38.49
N ALA A 56 14.89 -9.87 -37.30
CA ALA A 56 14.19 -10.15 -36.05
C ALA A 56 13.27 -8.97 -35.66
N ARG A 57 12.59 -9.10 -34.54
CA ARG A 57 11.70 -8.05 -34.04
C ARG A 57 12.40 -7.16 -33.01
N PHE A 58 11.91 -5.96 -32.81
CA PHE A 58 12.33 -5.10 -31.69
C PHE A 58 11.17 -4.77 -30.78
N LEU A 59 11.48 -4.38 -29.57
CA LEU A 59 10.55 -3.86 -28.57
C LEU A 59 11.20 -2.71 -27.83
N LEU A 60 10.62 -1.53 -27.95
CA LEU A 60 11.03 -0.36 -27.18
C LEU A 60 10.20 -0.27 -25.91
N LEU A 61 10.87 -0.04 -24.80
CA LEU A 61 10.27 0.14 -23.47
C LEU A 61 10.52 1.56 -22.98
N GLU A 62 9.63 2.09 -22.16
CA GLU A 62 9.81 3.34 -21.44
C GLU A 62 9.07 3.26 -20.09
N ASP A 63 9.35 4.20 -19.17
CA ASP A 63 8.57 4.36 -17.94
C ASP A 63 7.09 4.58 -18.25
N GLY A 64 6.21 3.89 -17.54
CA GLY A 64 4.77 4.10 -17.64
C GLY A 64 4.32 5.40 -16.96
N PHE A 65 3.02 5.68 -17.04
CA PHE A 65 2.42 6.96 -16.64
C PHE A 65 2.11 7.03 -15.13
N LEU A 66 1.90 5.89 -14.46
CA LEU A 66 1.90 5.74 -13.01
C LEU A 66 3.13 4.90 -12.63
N ARG A 67 4.29 5.55 -12.44
CA ARG A 67 5.55 4.82 -12.38
C ARG A 67 5.93 4.35 -10.98
N SER A 68 5.95 5.24 -10.00
CA SER A 68 6.49 4.89 -8.67
C SER A 68 6.12 5.92 -7.59
N LEU A 69 6.42 5.57 -6.33
CA LEU A 69 6.35 6.52 -5.23
C LEU A 69 7.41 7.60 -5.37
N ASN A 70 8.68 7.21 -5.46
CA ASN A 70 9.82 8.12 -5.56
C ASN A 70 10.42 8.11 -6.98
N LEU A 71 11.38 9.01 -7.24
CA LEU A 71 12.05 9.08 -8.53
C LEU A 71 12.82 7.79 -8.86
N GLY A 72 12.89 7.42 -10.14
CA GLY A 72 13.61 6.23 -10.58
C GLY A 72 15.12 6.25 -10.27
N VAL A 73 15.72 7.43 -10.22
CA VAL A 73 17.11 7.63 -9.81
C VAL A 73 17.37 7.28 -8.34
N GLU A 74 16.32 7.18 -7.53
CA GLU A 74 16.35 6.79 -6.13
C GLU A 74 16.10 5.30 -5.92
N ASN A 75 16.18 4.49 -6.99
CA ASN A 75 15.90 3.05 -6.99
C ASN A 75 14.48 2.68 -6.54
N SER A 76 13.51 3.60 -6.69
CA SER A 76 12.11 3.30 -6.44
C SER A 76 11.60 2.27 -7.44
N PRO A 77 10.98 1.16 -7.00
CA PRO A 77 10.52 0.12 -7.90
C PRO A 77 9.42 0.66 -8.83
N SER A 78 9.47 0.24 -10.10
CA SER A 78 8.49 0.64 -11.11
C SER A 78 7.23 -0.20 -11.01
N PHE A 79 6.06 0.47 -11.04
CA PHE A 79 4.75 -0.17 -11.14
C PHE A 79 4.29 -0.34 -12.58
N SER A 80 4.79 0.51 -13.50
CA SER A 80 4.35 0.43 -14.89
C SER A 80 5.47 0.74 -15.86
N ILE A 81 5.39 0.09 -17.01
CA ILE A 81 6.18 0.38 -18.22
C ILE A 81 5.24 0.44 -19.41
N VAL A 82 5.67 1.13 -20.45
CA VAL A 82 5.03 1.04 -21.76
C VAL A 82 5.89 0.23 -22.71
N LYS A 83 5.24 -0.39 -23.71
CA LYS A 83 5.89 -1.22 -24.73
C LYS A 83 5.42 -0.86 -26.13
N ASP A 84 6.36 -0.74 -27.06
CA ASP A 84 6.09 -0.38 -28.43
C ASP A 84 6.97 -1.19 -29.40
N ASP A 85 6.35 -1.85 -30.34
CA ASP A 85 6.99 -2.65 -31.37
C ASP A 85 6.97 -1.96 -32.73
N ILE A 86 6.50 -0.71 -32.80
CA ILE A 86 6.46 0.15 -33.98
C ILE A 86 7.38 1.36 -33.81
N GLY A 87 7.27 2.06 -32.67
CA GLY A 87 8.04 3.26 -32.34
C GLY A 87 8.08 3.52 -30.84
N ILE A 88 7.78 4.76 -30.42
CA ILE A 88 7.58 5.10 -29.01
C ILE A 88 6.68 6.34 -28.90
N TYR A 89 5.80 6.39 -27.89
CA TYR A 89 4.72 7.37 -27.74
C TYR A 89 5.14 8.85 -27.78
N TYR A 90 6.37 9.20 -27.39
CA TYR A 90 6.86 10.57 -27.40
C TYR A 90 7.57 10.97 -28.69
N ASP A 91 7.68 10.07 -29.65
CA ASP A 91 8.31 10.32 -30.94
C ASP A 91 7.23 10.60 -32.01
N ALA A 92 6.99 11.89 -32.26
CA ALA A 92 6.07 12.36 -33.29
C ALA A 92 6.68 12.37 -34.70
N THR A 93 7.98 12.06 -34.87
CA THR A 93 8.64 11.98 -36.18
C THR A 93 8.33 10.68 -36.91
N ALA A 94 7.91 9.65 -36.21
CA ALA A 94 7.61 8.32 -36.74
C ALA A 94 6.32 7.76 -36.09
N PRO A 95 5.65 6.76 -36.74
CA PRO A 95 4.51 6.10 -36.14
C PRO A 95 4.86 5.39 -34.84
N SER A 96 3.88 5.30 -33.93
CA SER A 96 3.97 4.49 -32.70
C SER A 96 2.77 3.54 -32.60
N LYS A 97 2.90 2.53 -31.72
CA LYS A 97 1.79 1.63 -31.42
C LYS A 97 0.62 2.40 -30.77
N LEU A 98 0.93 3.37 -29.92
CA LEU A 98 -0.10 4.22 -29.31
C LEU A 98 -0.86 5.03 -30.37
N GLU A 99 -0.14 5.64 -31.33
CA GLU A 99 -0.74 6.38 -32.44
C GLU A 99 -1.63 5.46 -33.29
N LYS A 100 -1.19 4.22 -33.55
CA LYS A 100 -2.00 3.22 -34.24
C LYS A 100 -3.28 2.89 -33.45
N ILE A 101 -3.18 2.62 -32.14
CA ILE A 101 -4.36 2.37 -31.28
C ILE A 101 -5.34 3.54 -31.39
N LEU A 102 -4.87 4.77 -31.18
CA LEU A 102 -5.72 5.96 -31.20
C LEU A 102 -6.37 6.22 -32.58
N ASN A 103 -5.77 5.77 -33.68
CA ASN A 103 -6.37 5.90 -35.00
C ASN A 103 -7.36 4.80 -35.35
N THR A 104 -7.20 3.56 -34.81
CA THR A 104 -7.92 2.41 -35.33
C THR A 104 -8.78 1.67 -34.32
N TYR A 105 -8.51 1.84 -33.01
CA TYR A 105 -9.27 1.11 -31.97
C TYR A 105 -10.64 1.75 -31.76
N GLU A 106 -11.67 0.92 -31.63
CA GLU A 106 -13.02 1.32 -31.27
C GLU A 106 -13.27 0.92 -29.81
N PHE A 107 -13.51 1.92 -28.97
CA PHE A 107 -13.65 1.76 -27.53
C PHE A 107 -15.09 1.40 -27.16
N SER A 108 -15.27 0.39 -26.30
CA SER A 108 -16.59 0.05 -25.76
C SER A 108 -17.01 1.00 -24.63
N THR A 109 -18.31 1.01 -24.32
CA THR A 109 -18.82 1.83 -23.21
C THR A 109 -18.21 1.42 -21.88
N GLU A 110 -18.00 0.12 -21.63
CA GLU A 110 -17.38 -0.40 -20.41
C GLU A 110 -15.93 0.03 -20.28
N GLU A 111 -15.18 0.09 -21.38
CA GLU A 111 -13.79 0.58 -21.41
C GLU A 111 -13.72 2.07 -21.09
N LEU A 112 -14.64 2.87 -21.59
CA LEU A 112 -14.71 4.30 -21.30
C LEU A 112 -15.13 4.58 -19.84
N GLU A 113 -16.05 3.78 -19.29
CA GLU A 113 -16.40 3.87 -17.86
C GLU A 113 -15.23 3.44 -16.96
N GLN A 114 -14.43 2.44 -17.34
CA GLN A 114 -13.18 2.11 -16.64
C GLN A 114 -12.19 3.26 -16.68
N ALA A 115 -12.00 3.90 -17.83
CA ALA A 115 -11.14 5.08 -17.97
C ALA A 115 -11.59 6.21 -17.05
N LYS A 116 -12.87 6.54 -17.07
CA LYS A 116 -13.47 7.58 -16.22
C LYS A 116 -13.27 7.29 -14.73
N LYS A 117 -13.54 6.05 -14.30
CA LYS A 117 -13.30 5.61 -12.91
C LYS A 117 -11.84 5.75 -12.51
N ALA A 118 -10.91 5.34 -13.36
CA ALA A 118 -9.47 5.44 -13.08
C ALA A 118 -9.01 6.92 -13.00
N ILE A 119 -9.50 7.80 -13.88
CA ILE A 119 -9.22 9.24 -13.84
C ILE A 119 -9.71 9.83 -12.51
N GLU A 120 -10.94 9.54 -12.10
CA GLU A 120 -11.49 10.06 -10.84
C GLU A 120 -10.69 9.55 -9.61
N LEU A 121 -10.26 8.30 -9.60
CA LEU A 121 -9.40 7.75 -8.54
C LEU A 121 -8.03 8.44 -8.52
N ILE A 122 -7.41 8.67 -9.67
CA ILE A 122 -6.13 9.39 -9.78
C ILE A 122 -6.28 10.82 -9.24
N LYS A 123 -7.37 11.51 -9.57
CA LYS A 123 -7.67 12.86 -9.06
C LYS A 123 -7.90 12.84 -7.54
N LYS A 124 -8.74 11.93 -7.04
CA LYS A 124 -9.07 11.77 -5.62
C LYS A 124 -7.81 11.53 -4.77
N GLU A 125 -6.95 10.60 -5.21
CA GLU A 125 -5.73 10.23 -4.50
C GLU A 125 -4.52 11.09 -4.88
N LYS A 126 -4.73 12.09 -5.75
CA LYS A 126 -3.70 13.03 -6.22
C LYS A 126 -2.45 12.30 -6.73
N LEU A 127 -2.62 11.28 -7.57
CA LEU A 127 -1.53 10.47 -8.09
C LEU A 127 -1.00 11.04 -9.41
N SER A 128 0.30 10.90 -9.62
CA SER A 128 1.04 11.32 -10.81
C SER A 128 2.08 10.26 -11.17
N LYS A 129 2.88 10.54 -12.19
CA LYS A 129 4.01 9.66 -12.59
C LYS A 129 4.95 9.35 -11.42
N TYR A 130 5.20 10.33 -10.55
CA TYR A 130 5.98 10.22 -9.30
C TYR A 130 5.18 10.84 -8.15
N ASN A 131 5.23 10.24 -6.98
CA ASN A 131 4.28 10.53 -5.89
C ASN A 131 4.93 11.01 -4.58
N ASN A 132 6.16 11.49 -4.64
CA ASN A 132 6.93 12.08 -3.53
C ASN A 132 6.85 13.61 -3.47
N ASN A 133 5.74 14.17 -3.91
CA ASN A 133 5.54 15.60 -4.03
C ASN A 133 5.05 16.22 -2.70
N LEU A 134 5.31 17.52 -2.54
CA LEU A 134 4.81 18.32 -1.43
C LEU A 134 3.33 18.63 -1.61
N CYS A 135 2.62 18.77 -0.48
CA CYS A 135 1.29 19.36 -0.47
C CYS A 135 1.39 20.87 -0.69
N ILE A 136 0.35 21.46 -1.27
CA ILE A 136 0.30 22.90 -1.49
C ILE A 136 -0.17 23.59 -0.19
N PRO A 137 0.56 24.59 0.33
CA PRO A 137 0.07 25.44 1.43
C PRO A 137 -1.23 26.14 1.06
N LYS A 138 -2.20 26.14 1.96
CA LYS A 138 -3.55 26.72 1.71
C LYS A 138 -3.50 28.21 1.33
N GLU A 139 -2.47 28.90 1.80
CA GLU A 139 -2.29 30.35 1.61
C GLU A 139 -1.72 30.70 0.23
N LEU A 140 -1.09 29.75 -0.47
CA LEU A 140 -0.32 30.02 -1.69
C LEU A 140 -1.18 30.54 -2.85
N PHE A 141 -2.44 30.09 -2.94
CA PHE A 141 -3.36 30.46 -4.01
C PHE A 141 -4.68 31.03 -3.45
N ASN A 142 -4.59 31.83 -2.40
CA ASN A 142 -5.75 32.36 -1.65
C ASN A 142 -6.36 33.63 -2.27
N THR A 143 -6.02 33.96 -3.52
CA THR A 143 -6.56 35.12 -4.24
C THR A 143 -7.55 34.68 -5.30
N SER A 144 -8.47 35.56 -5.70
CA SER A 144 -9.47 35.33 -6.76
C SER A 144 -8.94 35.60 -8.17
N GLU A 145 -7.64 35.86 -8.32
CA GLU A 145 -7.01 36.17 -9.62
C GLU A 145 -7.04 34.99 -10.59
N GLU A 146 -7.19 35.26 -11.88
CA GLU A 146 -7.05 34.27 -12.92
C GLU A 146 -5.57 33.86 -13.04
N ARG A 147 -5.31 32.55 -13.14
CA ARG A 147 -3.96 31.97 -13.15
C ARG A 147 -3.74 31.08 -14.35
N VAL A 148 -2.56 31.22 -14.92
CA VAL A 148 -2.07 30.41 -16.05
C VAL A 148 -0.74 29.79 -15.65
N LEU A 149 -0.50 28.53 -16.04
CA LEU A 149 0.72 27.80 -15.71
C LEU A 149 1.54 27.50 -16.97
N ILE A 150 2.81 27.83 -16.91
CA ILE A 150 3.82 27.39 -17.89
C ILE A 150 4.65 26.30 -17.26
N ILE A 151 4.76 25.15 -17.93
CA ILE A 151 5.55 24.00 -17.47
C ILE A 151 6.84 23.95 -18.27
N THR A 152 7.96 24.24 -17.60
CA THR A 152 9.29 24.15 -18.23
C THR A 152 9.78 22.70 -18.27
N GLN A 153 10.66 22.40 -19.20
CA GLN A 153 11.28 21.10 -19.37
C GLN A 153 12.81 21.19 -19.31
N VAL A 154 13.42 20.05 -19.09
CA VAL A 154 14.89 19.93 -19.08
C VAL A 154 15.41 20.07 -20.50
N ALA A 155 16.47 20.87 -20.69
CA ALA A 155 17.18 20.95 -21.95
C ALA A 155 17.71 19.57 -22.34
N ASN A 156 17.69 19.26 -23.63
CA ASN A 156 18.10 17.97 -24.21
C ASN A 156 17.24 16.77 -23.77
N ASP A 157 16.02 16.99 -23.26
CA ASP A 157 15.06 15.89 -23.10
C ASP A 157 14.71 15.31 -24.47
N ALA A 158 14.74 13.97 -24.59
CA ALA A 158 14.43 13.30 -25.85
C ALA A 158 13.03 13.66 -26.38
N SER A 159 12.08 13.93 -25.50
CA SER A 159 10.72 14.34 -25.87
C SER A 159 10.65 15.71 -26.53
N LEU A 160 11.61 16.61 -26.31
CA LEU A 160 11.69 17.90 -27.01
C LEU A 160 12.06 17.69 -28.48
N LYS A 161 13.12 16.92 -28.72
CA LYS A 161 13.61 16.61 -30.08
C LYS A 161 12.57 15.81 -30.87
N PHE A 162 12.20 14.65 -30.33
CA PHE A 162 11.31 13.72 -31.00
C PHE A 162 9.84 14.17 -30.98
N GLY A 163 9.47 15.04 -30.06
CA GLY A 163 8.16 15.69 -29.97
C GLY A 163 8.10 17.01 -30.75
N LEU A 164 9.08 17.31 -31.63
CA LEU A 164 9.10 18.48 -32.54
C LEU A 164 9.04 19.83 -31.81
N ALA A 165 9.58 19.93 -30.59
CA ALA A 165 9.46 21.13 -29.74
C ALA A 165 10.78 21.97 -29.65
N GLU A 166 11.84 21.59 -30.35
CA GLU A 166 13.16 22.25 -30.24
C GLU A 166 13.16 23.68 -30.73
N ASN A 167 12.28 24.03 -31.68
CA ASN A 167 12.21 25.37 -32.27
C ASN A 167 11.47 26.39 -31.39
N PHE A 168 10.89 26.00 -30.30
CA PHE A 168 10.19 26.90 -29.38
C PHE A 168 11.02 27.11 -28.12
N SER A 169 11.39 28.32 -27.80
CA SER A 169 12.02 28.68 -26.53
C SER A 169 10.97 28.79 -25.43
N THR A 170 11.40 28.71 -24.17
CA THR A 170 10.51 28.98 -23.05
C THR A 170 10.06 30.44 -23.02
N GLN A 171 10.89 31.38 -23.55
CA GLN A 171 10.52 32.77 -23.64
C GLN A 171 9.38 33.00 -24.63
N ASP A 172 9.35 32.29 -25.77
CA ASP A 172 8.23 32.38 -26.74
C ASP A 172 6.89 31.98 -26.04
N ILE A 173 6.94 30.92 -25.23
CA ILE A 173 5.77 30.47 -24.50
C ILE A 173 5.31 31.51 -23.47
N ILE A 174 6.25 32.16 -22.76
CA ILE A 174 5.95 33.22 -21.80
C ILE A 174 5.29 34.40 -22.52
N ASN A 175 5.84 34.83 -23.64
CA ASN A 175 5.30 35.96 -24.41
C ASN A 175 3.88 35.66 -24.93
N ASP A 176 3.66 34.46 -25.47
CA ASP A 176 2.33 34.04 -25.95
C ASP A 176 1.34 33.95 -24.78
N ALA A 177 1.74 33.37 -23.65
CA ALA A 177 0.87 33.23 -22.47
C ALA A 177 0.43 34.59 -21.92
N ILE A 178 1.35 35.57 -21.87
CA ILE A 178 1.03 36.95 -21.45
C ILE A 178 0.07 37.61 -22.45
N LYS A 179 0.34 37.49 -23.75
CA LYS A 179 -0.48 38.07 -24.81
C LYS A 179 -1.90 37.47 -24.83
N GLU A 180 -2.01 36.17 -24.70
CA GLU A 180 -3.30 35.45 -24.71
C GLU A 180 -4.11 35.64 -23.43
N ASN A 181 -3.47 35.99 -22.29
CA ASN A 181 -4.10 36.11 -20.97
C ASN A 181 -3.67 37.43 -20.26
N PRO A 182 -4.03 38.60 -20.78
CA PRO A 182 -3.49 39.88 -20.29
C PRO A 182 -3.86 40.20 -18.84
N ASN A 183 -4.93 39.63 -18.32
CA ASN A 183 -5.42 39.86 -16.95
C ASN A 183 -5.03 38.74 -15.98
N ALA A 184 -4.33 37.71 -16.45
CA ALA A 184 -3.95 36.58 -15.64
C ALA A 184 -2.54 36.74 -15.04
N LYS A 185 -2.34 36.15 -13.88
CA LYS A 185 -1.02 35.96 -13.32
C LYS A 185 -0.39 34.71 -13.90
N ILE A 186 0.79 34.85 -14.42
CA ILE A 186 1.53 33.78 -15.11
C ILE A 186 2.47 33.10 -14.12
N TYR A 187 2.26 31.82 -13.92
CA TYR A 187 3.11 31.01 -13.07
C TYR A 187 4.02 30.13 -13.93
N ILE A 188 5.29 30.04 -13.56
CA ILE A 188 6.29 29.26 -14.29
C ILE A 188 6.82 28.16 -13.37
N LYS A 189 6.45 26.91 -13.65
CA LYS A 189 6.92 25.76 -12.90
C LYS A 189 8.24 25.24 -13.45
N ILE A 190 9.28 25.29 -12.62
CA ILE A 190 10.61 24.78 -12.97
C ILE A 190 10.67 23.27 -12.71
N HIS A 191 11.36 22.53 -13.60
CA HIS A 191 11.58 21.11 -13.42
C HIS A 191 12.52 20.84 -12.22
N PRO A 192 12.22 19.86 -11.32
CA PRO A 192 13.00 19.58 -10.12
C PRO A 192 14.50 19.29 -10.37
N ASP A 193 14.84 18.62 -11.48
CA ASP A 193 16.23 18.33 -11.85
C ASP A 193 17.02 19.59 -12.23
N VAL A 194 16.33 20.64 -12.70
CA VAL A 194 16.94 21.94 -13.00
C VAL A 194 17.24 22.68 -11.70
N LEU A 195 16.30 22.71 -10.77
CA LEU A 195 16.45 23.33 -9.45
C LEU A 195 17.60 22.72 -8.63
N SER A 196 17.77 21.40 -8.74
CA SER A 196 18.87 20.68 -8.06
C SER A 196 20.22 20.83 -8.74
N GLY A 197 20.32 21.58 -9.86
CA GLY A 197 21.55 21.76 -10.63
C GLY A 197 22.02 20.51 -11.39
N LYS A 198 21.23 19.43 -11.40
CA LYS A 198 21.57 18.19 -12.09
C LYS A 198 21.44 18.29 -13.61
N LYS A 199 20.57 19.19 -14.08
CA LYS A 199 20.29 19.41 -15.51
C LYS A 199 20.10 20.89 -15.81
N GLN A 200 20.18 21.25 -17.07
CA GLN A 200 19.97 22.61 -17.56
C GLN A 200 18.54 22.77 -18.11
N SER A 201 18.07 24.01 -18.19
CA SER A 201 16.85 24.44 -18.88
C SER A 201 17.17 25.59 -19.84
N ASP A 202 16.35 25.79 -20.84
CA ASP A 202 16.36 26.99 -21.70
C ASP A 202 15.69 28.20 -21.00
N PHE A 203 15.15 27.99 -19.79
CA PHE A 203 14.52 29.05 -19.00
C PHE A 203 15.56 29.82 -18.18
N VAL A 204 15.56 31.16 -18.37
CA VAL A 204 16.38 32.09 -17.61
C VAL A 204 15.50 32.89 -16.66
N MET A 205 15.86 32.92 -15.35
CA MET A 205 15.07 33.61 -14.34
C MET A 205 15.26 35.14 -14.30
N GLN A 206 16.19 35.66 -15.08
CA GLN A 206 16.46 37.10 -15.12
C GLN A 206 15.42 37.82 -16.02
N ASP A 207 15.04 39.03 -15.64
CA ASP A 207 14.16 39.92 -16.40
C ASP A 207 12.73 39.40 -16.68
N LEU A 208 12.15 38.69 -15.72
CA LEU A 208 10.75 38.27 -15.81
C LEU A 208 9.79 39.46 -15.65
N PRO A 209 8.72 39.56 -16.45
CA PRO A 209 7.65 40.53 -16.26
C PRO A 209 7.03 40.45 -14.84
N SER A 210 6.55 41.58 -14.32
CA SER A 210 6.02 41.70 -12.96
C SER A 210 4.82 40.82 -12.66
N ASN A 211 4.07 40.38 -13.70
CA ASN A 211 2.93 39.47 -13.58
C ASN A 211 3.37 37.98 -13.62
N CYS A 212 4.68 37.69 -13.68
CA CYS A 212 5.21 36.32 -13.69
C CYS A 212 5.70 35.90 -12.31
N VAL A 213 5.37 34.69 -11.88
CA VAL A 213 5.77 34.08 -10.61
C VAL A 213 6.40 32.72 -10.86
N VAL A 214 7.56 32.45 -10.26
CA VAL A 214 8.26 31.17 -10.40
C VAL A 214 7.89 30.23 -9.26
N ILE A 215 7.45 29.00 -9.61
CA ILE A 215 7.22 27.90 -8.68
C ILE A 215 8.46 27.01 -8.67
N LYS A 216 9.18 27.01 -7.54
CA LYS A 216 10.39 26.21 -7.33
C LYS A 216 10.11 24.89 -6.62
N GLU A 217 9.09 24.83 -5.81
CA GLU A 217 8.73 23.68 -4.99
C GLU A 217 8.18 22.55 -5.87
N ASN A 218 8.47 21.30 -5.45
CA ASN A 218 7.97 20.11 -6.12
C ASN A 218 6.57 19.74 -5.60
N TYR A 219 5.58 20.61 -5.83
CA TYR A 219 4.19 20.36 -5.47
C TYR A 219 3.57 19.22 -6.28
N ASN A 220 2.55 18.58 -5.69
CA ASN A 220 1.79 17.54 -6.37
C ASN A 220 1.18 18.07 -7.68
N PRO A 221 1.44 17.45 -8.84
CA PRO A 221 0.97 17.95 -10.13
C PRO A 221 -0.56 18.06 -10.23
N ILE A 222 -1.29 17.02 -9.81
CA ILE A 222 -2.77 16.98 -9.88
C ILE A 222 -3.37 18.09 -9.01
N GLU A 223 -2.85 18.29 -7.80
CA GLU A 223 -3.29 19.35 -6.92
C GLU A 223 -2.94 20.73 -7.47
N LEU A 224 -1.70 20.90 -7.95
CA LEU A 224 -1.23 22.17 -8.51
C LEU A 224 -2.09 22.61 -9.68
N LEU A 225 -2.31 21.71 -10.64
CA LEU A 225 -3.08 22.01 -11.85
C LEU A 225 -4.51 22.44 -11.58
N SER A 226 -5.12 22.03 -10.44
CA SER A 226 -6.48 22.42 -10.07
C SER A 226 -6.64 23.94 -9.80
N TYR A 227 -5.56 24.66 -9.52
CA TYR A 227 -5.54 26.10 -9.26
C TYR A 227 -5.41 26.97 -10.52
N PHE A 228 -5.24 26.36 -11.70
CA PHE A 228 -5.01 27.07 -12.96
C PHE A 228 -6.14 26.86 -13.94
N LYS A 229 -6.43 27.84 -14.77
CA LYS A 229 -7.42 27.75 -15.84
C LYS A 229 -6.84 27.12 -17.09
N LYS A 230 -5.62 27.50 -17.45
CA LYS A 230 -4.94 27.14 -18.69
C LYS A 230 -3.48 26.78 -18.44
N VAL A 231 -2.96 25.82 -19.18
CA VAL A 231 -1.60 25.31 -19.05
C VAL A 231 -0.89 25.38 -20.39
N TYR A 232 0.35 25.83 -20.38
CA TYR A 232 1.23 25.89 -21.55
C TYR A 232 2.41 24.95 -21.36
N THR A 233 2.69 24.14 -22.36
CA THR A 233 3.81 23.18 -22.29
C THR A 233 4.37 22.86 -23.67
N LYS A 234 5.61 22.39 -23.71
CA LYS A 234 6.18 21.82 -24.94
C LYS A 234 5.65 20.39 -25.15
N THR A 235 6.12 19.44 -24.35
CA THR A 235 5.76 18.01 -24.48
C THR A 235 5.56 17.31 -23.13
N SER A 236 5.42 18.07 -22.04
CA SER A 236 5.36 17.50 -20.69
C SER A 236 4.13 16.62 -20.47
N GLY A 237 4.30 15.49 -19.78
CA GLY A 237 3.19 14.64 -19.31
C GLY A 237 2.18 15.36 -18.40
N MET A 238 2.61 16.44 -17.71
CA MET A 238 1.70 17.27 -16.91
C MET A 238 0.63 17.96 -17.76
N GLY A 239 0.81 18.12 -19.07
CA GLY A 239 -0.24 18.61 -19.97
C GLY A 239 -1.42 17.63 -20.05
N PHE A 240 -1.17 16.32 -20.06
CA PHE A 240 -2.24 15.34 -19.99
C PHE A 240 -2.90 15.31 -18.60
N GLU A 241 -2.11 15.45 -17.54
CA GLU A 241 -2.65 15.59 -16.18
C GLU A 241 -3.54 16.84 -16.04
N ALA A 242 -3.23 17.93 -16.76
CA ALA A 242 -4.07 19.13 -16.83
C ALA A 242 -5.44 18.83 -17.49
N LEU A 243 -5.44 18.07 -18.59
CA LEU A 243 -6.69 17.61 -19.21
C LEU A 243 -7.52 16.74 -18.25
N MET A 244 -6.88 15.82 -17.51
CA MET A 244 -7.59 14.98 -16.52
C MET A 244 -8.26 15.78 -15.42
N VAL A 245 -7.71 16.94 -15.02
CA VAL A 245 -8.35 17.84 -14.04
C VAL A 245 -9.21 18.91 -14.67
N GLY A 246 -9.53 18.78 -15.97
CA GLY A 246 -10.45 19.66 -16.71
C GLY A 246 -9.87 21.04 -17.04
N ARG A 247 -8.55 21.15 -17.29
CA ARG A 247 -7.89 22.41 -17.66
C ARG A 247 -7.56 22.45 -19.14
N GLU A 248 -7.61 23.66 -19.71
CA GLU A 248 -7.15 23.87 -21.07
C GLU A 248 -5.64 23.65 -21.18
N CYS A 249 -5.18 23.06 -22.28
CA CYS A 249 -3.77 22.80 -22.51
C CYS A 249 -3.33 23.27 -23.90
N VAL A 250 -2.27 24.09 -23.94
CA VAL A 250 -1.61 24.54 -25.17
C VAL A 250 -0.30 23.80 -25.32
N CYS A 251 -0.11 23.14 -26.46
CA CYS A 251 1.08 22.36 -26.78
C CYS A 251 1.92 23.03 -27.85
N TYR A 252 3.21 23.28 -27.56
CA TYR A 252 4.20 23.81 -28.52
C TYR A 252 4.96 22.71 -29.25
N GLY A 253 4.92 21.51 -28.76
CA GLY A 253 5.36 20.28 -29.43
C GLY A 253 4.20 19.36 -29.70
N MET A 254 4.51 18.10 -30.02
CA MET A 254 3.53 17.07 -30.36
C MET A 254 3.63 15.90 -29.38
N PRO A 255 3.25 16.10 -28.08
CA PRO A 255 3.18 14.99 -27.11
C PRO A 255 2.10 13.98 -27.51
N PHE A 256 2.04 12.84 -26.83
CA PHE A 256 1.13 11.75 -27.18
C PHE A 256 -0.35 12.13 -27.15
N TYR A 257 -0.72 13.14 -26.39
CA TYR A 257 -2.10 13.60 -26.22
C TYR A 257 -2.48 14.79 -27.13
N ALA A 258 -1.53 15.37 -27.86
CA ALA A 258 -1.77 16.43 -28.85
C ALA A 258 -2.20 15.86 -30.21
N GLY A 259 -2.92 16.65 -31.01
CA GLY A 259 -3.39 16.28 -32.33
C GLY A 259 -4.67 15.42 -32.36
N TRP A 260 -5.35 15.23 -31.22
CA TRP A 260 -6.59 14.44 -31.11
C TRP A 260 -7.82 15.31 -30.82
N GLY A 261 -7.67 16.63 -30.83
CA GLY A 261 -8.76 17.59 -30.55
C GLY A 261 -8.98 17.91 -29.07
N LEU A 262 -8.08 17.49 -28.17
CA LEU A 262 -8.13 17.77 -26.73
C LEU A 262 -7.35 19.01 -26.31
N THR A 263 -6.42 19.46 -27.16
CA THR A 263 -5.44 20.51 -26.89
C THR A 263 -5.49 21.60 -27.96
N GLN A 264 -4.95 22.78 -27.61
CA GLN A 264 -4.65 23.83 -28.56
C GLN A 264 -3.21 23.63 -29.06
N ASP A 265 -3.04 23.08 -30.26
CA ASP A 265 -1.74 22.65 -30.76
C ASP A 265 -1.13 23.73 -31.67
N LYS A 266 0.13 24.12 -31.42
CA LYS A 266 0.89 25.03 -32.29
C LYS A 266 1.48 24.30 -33.50
N LEU A 267 1.47 22.96 -33.52
CA LEU A 267 1.94 22.10 -34.61
C LEU A 267 0.83 21.13 -35.04
N GLU A 268 0.93 20.60 -36.24
CA GLU A 268 0.03 19.60 -36.80
C GLU A 268 0.78 18.27 -37.04
N CYS A 269 0.10 17.16 -36.75
CA CYS A 269 0.56 15.82 -37.12
C CYS A 269 -0.49 15.13 -37.99
N LYS A 270 -0.27 15.11 -39.32
CA LYS A 270 -1.21 14.53 -40.30
C LYS A 270 -1.55 13.05 -40.07
N ARG A 271 -0.69 12.32 -39.35
CA ARG A 271 -0.95 10.91 -38.98
C ARG A 271 -2.01 10.75 -37.90
N ARG A 272 -2.29 11.83 -37.11
CA ARG A 272 -3.32 11.84 -36.04
C ARG A 272 -4.58 12.48 -36.59
N PHE A 273 -5.39 11.67 -37.25
CA PHE A 273 -6.52 12.18 -38.05
C PHE A 273 -7.90 11.98 -37.38
N LYS A 274 -7.98 11.17 -36.30
CA LYS A 274 -9.21 11.01 -35.53
C LYS A 274 -9.30 12.05 -34.41
N LYS A 275 -10.51 12.55 -34.13
CA LYS A 275 -10.79 13.23 -32.85
C LYS A 275 -11.06 12.17 -31.78
N ARG A 276 -10.57 12.39 -30.58
CA ARG A 276 -10.70 11.46 -29.44
C ARG A 276 -11.14 12.22 -28.19
N THR A 277 -11.90 11.52 -27.32
CA THR A 277 -12.24 12.01 -25.99
C THR A 277 -11.06 11.79 -25.02
N LEU A 278 -11.13 12.42 -23.84
CA LEU A 278 -10.14 12.24 -22.79
C LEU A 278 -10.08 10.77 -22.34
N GLU A 279 -11.25 10.15 -22.17
CA GLU A 279 -11.37 8.77 -21.74
C GLU A 279 -10.76 7.79 -22.76
N GLU A 280 -10.97 8.03 -24.06
CA GLU A 280 -10.36 7.23 -25.13
C GLU A 280 -8.83 7.33 -25.12
N VAL A 281 -8.28 8.54 -25.02
CA VAL A 281 -6.82 8.74 -24.94
C VAL A 281 -6.26 8.14 -23.65
N PHE A 282 -6.97 8.29 -22.54
CA PHE A 282 -6.59 7.70 -21.26
C PHE A 282 -6.57 6.18 -21.34
N TYR A 283 -7.64 5.55 -21.81
CA TYR A 283 -7.74 4.09 -21.93
C TYR A 283 -6.65 3.52 -22.84
N ALA A 284 -6.47 4.13 -24.01
CA ALA A 284 -5.40 3.77 -24.93
C ALA A 284 -4.02 3.79 -24.27
N THR A 285 -3.73 4.85 -23.50
CA THR A 285 -2.40 5.14 -22.96
C THR A 285 -2.12 4.38 -21.67
N TYR A 286 -3.03 4.50 -20.69
CA TYR A 286 -2.84 3.96 -19.36
C TYR A 286 -3.26 2.49 -19.25
N ILE A 287 -4.12 1.97 -20.14
CA ILE A 287 -4.61 0.60 -20.04
C ILE A 287 -4.08 -0.27 -21.19
N LEU A 288 -4.31 0.08 -22.45
CA LEU A 288 -3.92 -0.78 -23.58
C LEU A 288 -2.40 -0.76 -23.86
N TYR A 289 -1.77 0.41 -23.73
CA TYR A 289 -0.37 0.62 -24.06
C TYR A 289 0.59 0.35 -22.91
N SER A 290 0.10 0.36 -21.66
CA SER A 290 0.86 0.16 -20.43
C SER A 290 0.81 -1.27 -19.92
N GLU A 291 1.89 -1.73 -19.30
CA GLU A 291 1.94 -2.96 -18.52
C GLU A 291 2.24 -2.63 -17.06
N TYR A 292 1.59 -3.36 -16.15
CA TYR A 292 1.66 -3.14 -14.71
C TYR A 292 2.25 -4.33 -13.98
N PHE A 293 3.04 -4.02 -12.95
CA PHE A 293 3.58 -4.96 -11.99
C PHE A 293 3.54 -4.33 -10.60
N ASN A 294 2.96 -5.03 -9.64
CA ASN A 294 2.95 -4.55 -8.26
C ASN A 294 4.19 -5.08 -7.51
N PRO A 295 5.19 -4.24 -7.22
CA PRO A 295 6.42 -4.66 -6.55
C PRO A 295 6.23 -5.02 -5.07
N TYR A 296 5.12 -4.59 -4.45
CA TYR A 296 4.78 -4.91 -3.07
C TYR A 296 4.07 -6.27 -2.95
N LEU A 297 3.38 -6.70 -4.01
CA LEU A 297 2.82 -8.05 -4.17
C LEU A 297 3.79 -9.02 -4.88
N ASN A 298 4.78 -8.49 -5.60
CA ASN A 298 5.69 -9.22 -6.47
C ASN A 298 4.96 -10.02 -7.58
N GLN A 299 3.95 -9.43 -8.20
CA GLN A 299 3.15 -10.06 -9.26
C GLN A 299 2.69 -9.06 -10.32
N LYS A 300 2.22 -9.59 -11.47
CA LYS A 300 1.54 -8.78 -12.48
C LYS A 300 0.30 -8.11 -11.88
N SER A 301 0.00 -6.93 -12.38
CA SER A 301 -1.00 -6.03 -11.84
C SER A 301 -1.79 -5.36 -12.96
N ASP A 302 -2.73 -4.50 -12.57
CA ASP A 302 -3.49 -3.61 -13.43
C ASP A 302 -3.44 -2.17 -12.91
N ILE A 303 -4.13 -1.27 -13.61
CA ILE A 303 -4.16 0.14 -13.26
C ILE A 303 -4.83 0.38 -11.90
N PHE A 304 -5.90 -0.34 -11.56
CA PHE A 304 -6.66 -0.12 -10.33
C PHE A 304 -5.89 -0.58 -9.09
N ASP A 305 -5.31 -1.78 -9.14
CA ASP A 305 -4.42 -2.26 -8.07
C ASP A 305 -3.20 -1.32 -7.91
N THR A 306 -2.66 -0.80 -9.02
CA THR A 306 -1.55 0.17 -8.99
C THR A 306 -1.98 1.48 -8.33
N ILE A 307 -3.16 2.04 -8.65
CA ILE A 307 -3.70 3.25 -8.02
C ILE A 307 -3.87 3.03 -6.51
N HIS A 308 -4.53 1.95 -6.10
CA HIS A 308 -4.77 1.65 -4.68
C HIS A 308 -3.46 1.45 -3.91
N THR A 309 -2.51 0.71 -4.49
CA THR A 309 -1.20 0.47 -3.87
C THR A 309 -0.39 1.76 -3.75
N LEU A 310 -0.31 2.57 -4.80
CA LEU A 310 0.39 3.85 -4.76
C LEU A 310 -0.25 4.81 -3.75
N ALA A 311 -1.57 4.89 -3.69
CA ALA A 311 -2.29 5.72 -2.74
C ALA A 311 -2.00 5.30 -1.29
N LYS A 312 -2.06 4.00 -0.99
CA LYS A 312 -1.75 3.43 0.33
C LYS A 312 -0.32 3.79 0.75
N TYR A 313 0.66 3.49 -0.08
CA TYR A 313 2.07 3.71 0.29
C TYR A 313 2.48 5.18 0.26
N LYS A 314 1.83 6.02 -0.55
CA LYS A 314 1.97 7.48 -0.46
C LYS A 314 1.52 8.01 0.90
N LYS A 315 0.37 7.58 1.41
CA LYS A 315 -0.11 7.94 2.76
C LYS A 315 0.85 7.46 3.85
N ILE A 316 1.40 6.25 3.71
CA ILE A 316 2.41 5.72 4.64
C ILE A 316 3.70 6.55 4.59
N GLU A 317 4.20 6.89 3.40
CA GLU A 317 5.40 7.73 3.23
C GLU A 317 5.21 9.11 3.87
N GLN A 318 4.05 9.74 3.66
CA GLN A 318 3.68 11.03 4.29
C GLN A 318 3.58 10.92 5.81
N ALA A 319 2.97 9.85 6.33
CA ALA A 319 2.91 9.59 7.76
C ALA A 319 4.30 9.36 8.37
N ASN A 320 5.23 8.81 7.60
CA ASN A 320 6.60 8.54 8.03
C ASN A 320 7.58 9.70 7.78
N SER A 321 7.15 10.83 7.21
CA SER A 321 8.02 11.99 6.95
C SER A 321 8.39 12.76 8.24
N ASN A 322 9.45 13.55 8.18
CA ASN A 322 9.96 14.41 9.27
C ASN A 322 10.54 13.62 10.45
N THR A 323 10.64 14.22 11.63
CA THR A 323 11.13 13.52 12.82
C THR A 323 9.99 12.76 13.49
N LEU A 324 10.23 11.49 13.77
CA LEU A 324 9.29 10.58 14.40
C LEU A 324 9.77 10.25 15.80
N TYR A 325 9.00 10.63 16.82
CA TYR A 325 9.27 10.35 18.22
C TYR A 325 8.48 9.16 18.70
N PHE A 326 9.15 8.13 19.22
CA PHE A 326 8.55 6.87 19.64
C PHE A 326 8.60 6.74 21.16
N LEU A 327 7.43 6.66 21.81
CA LEU A 327 7.27 6.59 23.26
C LEU A 327 6.66 5.24 23.69
N GLY A 328 7.20 4.64 24.75
CA GLY A 328 6.68 3.38 25.30
C GLY A 328 7.19 2.11 24.59
N PHE A 329 8.20 2.22 23.73
CA PHE A 329 8.79 1.08 23.03
C PHE A 329 9.95 0.47 23.84
N SER A 330 9.82 -0.83 24.21
CA SER A 330 10.92 -1.58 24.81
C SER A 330 12.11 -1.69 23.84
N LYS A 331 13.33 -1.94 24.35
CA LYS A 331 14.53 -2.10 23.51
C LYS A 331 14.31 -3.11 22.37
N TRP A 332 13.65 -4.24 22.63
CA TRP A 332 13.29 -5.23 21.65
C TRP A 332 12.36 -4.68 20.56
N LYS A 333 11.35 -3.91 20.93
CA LYS A 333 10.40 -3.32 19.98
C LYS A 333 11.04 -2.29 19.07
N ARG A 334 12.03 -1.51 19.56
CA ARG A 334 12.75 -0.52 18.76
C ARG A 334 13.41 -1.12 17.52
N GLU A 335 14.00 -2.30 17.65
CA GLU A 335 14.71 -2.99 16.58
C GLU A 335 13.80 -3.36 15.39
N PHE A 336 12.65 -3.98 15.66
CA PHE A 336 11.76 -4.42 14.59
C PHE A 336 10.84 -3.32 14.07
N THR A 337 10.64 -2.24 14.83
CA THR A 337 9.76 -1.12 14.47
C THR A 337 10.39 -0.26 13.35
N ARG A 338 11.70 0.04 13.44
CA ARG A 338 12.39 0.93 12.50
C ARG A 338 12.07 0.68 11.02
N PRO A 339 12.07 -0.55 10.50
CA PRO A 339 11.78 -0.80 9.10
C PRO A 339 10.37 -0.39 8.65
N PHE A 340 9.37 -0.45 9.52
CA PHE A 340 7.99 -0.06 9.19
C PHE A 340 7.81 1.45 9.00
N PHE A 341 8.73 2.22 9.58
CA PHE A 341 8.68 3.68 9.59
C PHE A 341 9.81 4.33 8.79
N LYS A 342 10.60 3.55 8.06
CA LYS A 342 11.66 4.07 7.21
C LYS A 342 11.04 4.84 6.04
N ALA A 343 11.45 6.12 5.90
CA ALA A 343 11.13 6.98 4.78
C ALA A 343 12.38 7.76 4.36
N LYS A 344 12.30 8.43 3.20
CA LYS A 344 13.37 9.30 2.74
C LYS A 344 13.45 10.52 3.68
N ASN A 345 14.66 10.80 4.18
CA ASN A 345 14.94 11.97 5.00
C ASN A 345 14.19 12.05 6.34
N ASN A 346 13.66 10.95 6.87
CA ASN A 346 13.08 10.95 8.20
C ASN A 346 14.12 10.63 9.28
N LYS A 347 13.86 11.11 10.50
CA LYS A 347 14.63 10.80 11.70
C LYS A 347 13.76 10.02 12.69
N ILE A 348 14.24 8.87 13.18
CA ILE A 348 13.51 8.01 14.12
C ILE A 348 14.20 8.10 15.48
N ILE A 349 13.49 8.66 16.47
CA ILE A 349 13.96 8.87 17.84
C ILE A 349 13.09 8.07 18.81
N PHE A 350 13.70 7.18 19.59
CA PHE A 350 13.00 6.45 20.65
C PHE A 350 13.28 7.11 22.00
N LEU A 351 12.22 7.46 22.71
CA LEU A 351 12.24 8.06 24.03
C LEU A 351 11.98 7.01 25.11
N ASN A 352 12.61 7.17 26.27
CA ASN A 352 12.48 6.27 27.40
C ASN A 352 11.37 6.72 28.37
N SER A 353 11.11 8.02 28.44
CA SER A 353 10.12 8.61 29.34
C SER A 353 9.36 9.76 28.68
N LEU A 354 8.27 10.16 29.31
CA LEU A 354 7.50 11.35 28.93
C LEU A 354 8.31 12.64 29.12
N ASP A 355 9.17 12.71 30.16
CA ASP A 355 10.02 13.87 30.39
C ASP A 355 11.01 14.14 29.25
N GLU A 356 11.49 13.05 28.60
CA GLU A 356 12.32 13.20 27.39
C GLU A 356 11.52 13.81 26.23
N LEU A 357 10.22 13.52 26.11
CA LEU A 357 9.35 14.12 25.11
C LEU A 357 9.13 15.61 25.38
N TYR A 358 8.86 16.00 26.62
CA TYR A 358 8.67 17.40 26.99
C TYR A 358 9.95 18.23 26.81
N LYS A 359 11.14 17.62 26.99
CA LYS A 359 12.43 18.26 26.74
C LYS A 359 12.83 18.30 25.27
N ALA A 360 12.15 17.52 24.40
CA ALA A 360 12.44 17.51 22.97
C ALA A 360 11.88 18.78 22.31
N ASN A 361 12.68 19.43 21.49
CA ASN A 361 12.24 20.57 20.71
C ASN A 361 11.55 20.09 19.43
N LEU A 362 10.22 19.86 19.49
CA LEU A 362 9.44 19.35 18.37
C LEU A 362 9.10 20.49 17.40
N ASN A 363 9.32 20.25 16.10
CA ASN A 363 8.75 21.09 15.06
C ASN A 363 7.27 20.74 14.85
N PRO A 364 6.44 21.66 14.32
CA PRO A 364 5.01 21.40 14.09
C PRO A 364 4.72 20.16 13.22
N GLU A 365 5.63 19.84 12.30
CA GLU A 365 5.51 18.71 11.36
C GLU A 365 5.99 17.37 11.94
N ASP A 366 6.65 17.37 13.11
CA ASP A 366 7.11 16.15 13.76
C ASP A 366 5.93 15.35 14.29
N LYS A 367 6.11 14.03 14.46
CA LYS A 367 5.03 13.12 14.83
C LYS A 367 5.40 12.29 16.05
N ILE A 368 4.41 11.98 16.87
CA ILE A 368 4.55 11.18 18.08
C ILE A 368 3.86 9.83 17.88
N PHE A 369 4.58 8.75 18.19
CA PHE A 369 4.10 7.37 18.11
C PHE A 369 4.16 6.72 19.48
N ILE A 370 3.02 6.17 19.94
CA ILE A 370 2.88 5.56 21.27
C ILE A 370 2.60 4.07 21.08
N TRP A 371 3.30 3.20 21.83
CA TRP A 371 2.99 1.78 21.83
C TRP A 371 1.78 1.49 22.71
N GLY A 372 0.74 0.92 22.11
CA GLY A 372 -0.50 0.53 22.81
C GLY A 372 -1.14 1.69 23.55
N LYS A 373 -1.50 1.46 24.81
CA LYS A 373 -2.09 2.46 25.73
C LYS A 373 -1.15 2.84 26.88
N LYS A 374 0.17 2.70 26.72
CA LYS A 374 1.12 3.04 27.78
C LYS A 374 1.07 4.52 28.22
N TYR A 375 0.63 5.38 27.32
CA TYR A 375 0.41 6.80 27.58
C TYR A 375 -0.95 7.20 27.01
N ASP A 376 -1.66 8.09 27.69
CA ASP A 376 -2.96 8.57 27.22
C ASP A 376 -2.77 9.58 26.08
N LYS A 377 -3.17 9.18 24.89
CA LYS A 377 -3.15 10.05 23.70
C LYS A 377 -3.94 11.34 23.88
N THR A 378 -5.08 11.27 24.59
CA THR A 378 -5.97 12.42 24.78
C THR A 378 -5.34 13.48 25.70
N LEU A 379 -4.59 13.03 26.71
CA LEU A 379 -3.84 13.94 27.56
C LEU A 379 -2.68 14.58 26.81
N LEU A 380 -1.89 13.79 26.08
CA LEU A 380 -0.78 14.30 25.27
C LEU A 380 -1.23 15.29 24.19
N ALA A 381 -2.40 15.10 23.60
CA ALA A 381 -2.93 16.01 22.60
C ALA A 381 -3.33 17.40 23.16
N LYS A 382 -3.41 17.56 24.50
CA LYS A 382 -3.57 18.88 25.13
C LYS A 382 -2.26 19.67 25.14
N ASP A 383 -1.14 18.97 25.30
CA ASP A 383 0.19 19.58 25.45
C ASP A 383 0.91 19.70 24.11
N PHE A 384 0.64 18.80 23.17
CA PHE A 384 1.30 18.74 21.86
C PHE A 384 0.29 18.90 20.72
N LYS A 385 0.53 19.90 19.83
CA LYS A 385 -0.25 20.09 18.60
C LYS A 385 0.15 19.11 17.50
N ASN A 386 1.21 18.35 17.69
CA ASN A 386 1.74 17.36 16.77
C ASN A 386 0.77 16.20 16.56
N ALA A 387 0.80 15.59 15.38
CA ALA A 387 0.02 14.38 15.12
C ALA A 387 0.52 13.21 15.99
N ILE A 388 -0.41 12.57 16.71
CA ILE A 388 -0.14 11.47 17.64
C ILE A 388 -0.77 10.19 17.11
N PHE A 389 0.03 9.14 16.95
CA PHE A 389 -0.37 7.83 16.46
C PHE A 389 -0.19 6.76 17.52
N LEU A 390 -1.09 5.79 17.54
CA LEU A 390 -0.98 4.59 18.37
C LEU A 390 -0.45 3.43 17.51
N VAL A 391 0.44 2.62 18.09
CA VAL A 391 1.08 1.50 17.38
C VAL A 391 0.86 0.21 18.16
N GLU A 392 0.44 -0.86 17.46
CA GLU A 392 0.26 -2.19 18.05
C GLU A 392 0.61 -3.30 17.03
N ASP A 393 0.73 -4.54 17.50
CA ASP A 393 0.91 -5.71 16.63
C ASP A 393 -0.27 -5.85 15.66
N GLY A 394 0.00 -6.24 14.41
CA GLY A 394 -1.04 -6.52 13.41
C GLY A 394 -1.66 -7.92 13.56
N PHE A 395 -2.70 -8.20 12.77
CA PHE A 395 -3.51 -9.40 12.88
C PHE A 395 -2.80 -10.67 12.40
N LEU A 396 -2.13 -10.63 11.25
CA LEU A 396 -1.23 -11.69 10.79
C LEU A 396 0.18 -11.37 11.29
N ARG A 397 0.46 -11.81 12.51
CA ARG A 397 1.64 -11.36 13.24
C ARG A 397 2.90 -12.15 12.91
N SER A 398 2.87 -13.47 13.09
CA SER A 398 4.07 -14.32 12.99
C SER A 398 3.71 -15.81 13.03
N VAL A 399 4.68 -16.67 12.68
CA VAL A 399 4.52 -18.13 12.81
C VAL A 399 4.51 -18.56 14.28
N PHE A 400 5.32 -17.91 15.14
CA PHE A 400 5.47 -18.26 16.56
C PHE A 400 4.94 -17.14 17.48
N LEU A 401 4.86 -17.43 18.79
CA LEU A 401 4.36 -16.47 19.78
C LEU A 401 5.25 -15.21 19.90
N GLY A 402 4.61 -14.07 20.13
CA GLY A 402 5.31 -12.83 20.42
C GLY A 402 6.08 -12.87 21.74
N SER A 403 5.55 -13.60 22.74
CA SER A 403 6.22 -13.88 24.01
C SER A 403 7.56 -14.62 23.85
N ASP A 404 7.76 -15.31 22.74
CA ASP A 404 9.03 -15.97 22.38
C ASP A 404 9.97 -15.07 21.59
N LEU A 405 9.82 -13.75 21.68
CA LEU A 405 10.60 -12.73 20.97
C LEU A 405 10.62 -12.94 19.45
N THR A 406 9.53 -13.42 18.87
CA THR A 406 9.37 -13.50 17.42
C THR A 406 8.97 -12.14 16.85
N ARG A 407 9.76 -11.64 15.89
CA ARG A 407 9.51 -10.35 15.24
C ARG A 407 8.20 -10.41 14.46
N PRO A 408 7.34 -9.39 14.56
CA PRO A 408 6.11 -9.32 13.80
C PRO A 408 6.37 -9.04 12.32
N PHE A 409 5.53 -9.61 11.47
CA PHE A 409 5.44 -9.26 10.04
C PHE A 409 4.54 -8.06 9.80
N SER A 410 3.69 -7.72 10.75
CA SER A 410 2.74 -6.62 10.63
C SER A 410 2.65 -5.78 11.90
N LEU A 411 2.47 -4.47 11.68
CA LEU A 411 2.09 -3.49 12.69
C LEU A 411 0.88 -2.71 12.21
N ILE A 412 0.06 -2.27 13.16
CA ILE A 412 -0.94 -1.23 12.92
C ILE A 412 -0.41 0.12 13.40
N VAL A 413 -0.88 1.17 12.74
CA VAL A 413 -0.60 2.57 13.08
C VAL A 413 -1.91 3.32 12.94
N ASP A 414 -2.46 3.77 14.07
CA ASP A 414 -3.79 4.36 14.13
C ASP A 414 -3.74 5.82 14.57
N SER A 415 -4.36 6.69 13.80
CA SER A 415 -4.39 8.13 14.06
C SER A 415 -5.51 8.55 15.01
N LYS A 416 -6.52 7.70 15.24
CA LYS A 416 -7.70 7.98 16.06
C LYS A 416 -7.66 7.26 17.41
N GLY A 417 -7.64 5.92 17.37
CA GLY A 417 -7.67 5.07 18.57
C GLY A 417 -6.99 3.74 18.32
N LEU A 418 -7.30 2.73 19.10
CA LEU A 418 -6.87 1.34 18.86
C LEU A 418 -8.10 0.47 18.60
N TYR A 419 -7.98 -0.44 17.65
CA TYR A 419 -9.05 -1.39 17.30
C TYR A 419 -9.55 -2.25 18.47
N VAL A 420 -8.77 -2.35 19.54
CA VAL A 420 -9.11 -3.09 20.76
C VAL A 420 -9.95 -2.26 21.76
N ASP A 421 -10.10 -0.94 21.52
CA ASP A 421 -10.85 -0.03 22.38
C ASP A 421 -12.16 0.42 21.74
N PRO A 422 -13.27 -0.25 22.00
CA PRO A 422 -14.56 0.13 21.41
C PRO A 422 -15.14 1.44 21.98
N SER A 423 -14.57 2.01 23.03
CA SER A 423 -15.04 3.27 23.61
C SER A 423 -14.72 4.49 22.75
N LYS A 424 -13.73 4.36 21.85
CA LYS A 424 -13.26 5.43 20.96
C LYS A 424 -13.26 4.96 19.50
N PRO A 425 -13.43 5.87 18.52
CA PRO A 425 -13.27 5.49 17.12
C PRO A 425 -11.81 5.10 16.83
N SER A 426 -11.60 4.23 15.83
CA SER A 426 -10.28 3.88 15.30
C SER A 426 -10.25 4.09 13.79
N ASP A 427 -9.04 4.13 13.21
CA ASP A 427 -8.89 4.18 11.74
C ASP A 427 -9.45 2.90 11.10
N LEU A 428 -9.38 1.74 11.78
CA LEU A 428 -10.03 0.52 11.30
C LEU A 428 -11.57 0.67 11.26
N GLU A 429 -12.17 1.23 12.30
CA GLU A 429 -13.62 1.47 12.34
C GLU A 429 -14.05 2.43 11.23
N ASP A 430 -13.25 3.45 10.95
CA ASP A 430 -13.48 4.40 9.85
C ASP A 430 -13.38 3.72 8.47
N ILE A 431 -12.37 2.86 8.28
CA ILE A 431 -12.24 2.06 7.05
C ILE A 431 -13.48 1.17 6.87
N LEU A 432 -13.88 0.42 7.88
CA LEU A 432 -15.00 -0.50 7.79
C LEU A 432 -16.34 0.22 7.57
N GLN A 433 -16.52 1.39 8.19
CA GLN A 433 -17.74 2.18 8.06
C GLN A 433 -17.86 2.92 6.74
N ASN A 434 -16.77 3.51 6.22
CA ASN A 434 -16.83 4.55 5.19
C ASN A 434 -16.10 4.19 3.88
N HIS A 435 -15.23 3.15 3.87
CA HIS A 435 -14.49 2.82 2.66
C HIS A 435 -15.38 2.15 1.62
N GLU A 436 -15.22 2.54 0.34
CA GLU A 436 -15.85 1.87 -0.80
C GLU A 436 -15.00 0.66 -1.22
N PHE A 437 -15.47 -0.54 -0.89
CA PHE A 437 -14.80 -1.78 -1.25
C PHE A 437 -15.17 -2.18 -2.68
N ASP A 438 -14.28 -1.90 -3.64
CA ASP A 438 -14.48 -2.32 -5.03
C ASP A 438 -14.32 -3.84 -5.22
N GLU A 439 -14.74 -4.33 -6.39
CA GLU A 439 -14.70 -5.77 -6.70
C GLU A 439 -13.26 -6.34 -6.67
N ASN A 440 -12.25 -5.56 -7.07
CA ASN A 440 -10.86 -6.03 -7.05
C ASN A 440 -10.39 -6.27 -5.61
N LEU A 441 -10.68 -5.35 -4.71
CA LEU A 441 -10.34 -5.46 -3.29
C LEU A 441 -11.08 -6.63 -2.62
N LYS A 442 -12.36 -6.83 -2.93
CA LYS A 442 -13.15 -7.98 -2.47
C LYS A 442 -12.60 -9.32 -3.00
N GLN A 443 -12.18 -9.36 -4.26
CA GLN A 443 -11.53 -10.55 -4.84
C GLN A 443 -10.19 -10.86 -4.17
N ARG A 444 -9.37 -9.85 -3.85
CA ARG A 444 -8.15 -10.02 -3.07
C ARG A 444 -8.46 -10.60 -1.70
N ALA A 445 -9.45 -10.05 -1.00
CA ALA A 445 -9.89 -10.56 0.31
C ALA A 445 -10.38 -12.01 0.23
N LYS A 446 -11.17 -12.37 -0.77
CA LYS A 446 -11.63 -13.75 -1.02
C LYS A 446 -10.47 -14.71 -1.22
N LYS A 447 -9.45 -14.32 -2.01
CA LYS A 447 -8.23 -15.13 -2.19
C LYS A 447 -7.46 -15.30 -0.87
N LEU A 448 -7.36 -14.24 -0.05
CA LEU A 448 -6.73 -14.32 1.28
C LEU A 448 -7.48 -15.27 2.21
N ILE A 449 -8.81 -15.18 2.28
CA ILE A 449 -9.66 -16.12 3.06
C ILE A 449 -9.35 -17.55 2.64
N THR A 450 -9.38 -17.83 1.34
CA THR A 450 -9.08 -19.15 0.77
C THR A 450 -7.66 -19.61 1.15
N THR A 451 -6.66 -18.74 0.97
CA THR A 451 -5.26 -19.06 1.30
C THR A 451 -5.07 -19.35 2.79
N ILE A 452 -5.65 -18.53 3.67
CA ILE A 452 -5.55 -18.67 5.11
C ILE A 452 -6.22 -19.98 5.57
N THR A 453 -7.43 -20.26 5.10
CA THR A 453 -8.20 -21.43 5.51
C THR A 453 -7.65 -22.73 4.96
N GLN A 454 -7.29 -22.80 3.69
CA GLN A 454 -6.67 -23.99 3.07
C GLN A 454 -5.33 -24.36 3.69
N ASN A 455 -4.52 -23.34 4.06
CA ASN A 455 -3.25 -23.58 4.73
C ASN A 455 -3.35 -23.64 6.25
N LYS A 456 -4.56 -23.64 6.80
CA LYS A 456 -4.84 -23.72 8.26
C LYS A 456 -4.09 -22.66 9.06
N PHE A 457 -3.92 -21.47 8.47
CA PHE A 457 -3.16 -20.39 9.09
C PHE A 457 -4.02 -19.59 10.07
N SER A 458 -3.42 -19.08 11.14
CA SER A 458 -4.06 -18.25 12.16
C SER A 458 -3.06 -17.19 12.69
N LYS A 459 -3.41 -16.47 13.76
CA LYS A 459 -2.49 -15.51 14.38
C LYS A 459 -1.19 -16.14 14.87
N TYR A 460 -1.25 -17.40 15.40
CA TYR A 460 -0.10 -18.16 15.89
C TYR A 460 -0.16 -19.60 15.36
N ASN A 461 0.93 -20.07 14.79
CA ASN A 461 0.95 -21.27 13.94
C ASN A 461 1.95 -22.35 14.39
N GLY A 462 2.35 -22.34 15.68
CA GLY A 462 3.35 -23.25 16.22
C GLY A 462 2.82 -24.59 16.74
N LEU A 463 1.49 -24.81 16.74
CA LEU A 463 0.88 -26.04 17.22
C LEU A 463 0.50 -26.97 16.05
N LYS A 464 0.43 -28.28 16.33
CA LYS A 464 0.06 -29.31 15.35
C LYS A 464 -1.39 -29.17 14.92
N HIS A 465 -1.66 -29.49 13.66
CA HIS A 465 -3.00 -29.65 13.12
C HIS A 465 -3.40 -31.11 13.25
N GLU A 466 -4.48 -31.36 13.99
CA GLU A 466 -5.05 -32.69 14.22
C GLU A 466 -6.53 -32.66 13.87
N LYS A 467 -7.06 -33.75 13.33
CA LYS A 467 -8.52 -33.89 13.16
C LYS A 467 -9.10 -34.29 14.52
N LEU A 468 -9.86 -33.38 15.11
CA LEU A 468 -10.63 -33.67 16.34
C LEU A 468 -11.97 -34.28 15.95
N ASN A 469 -12.40 -35.25 16.73
CA ASN A 469 -13.73 -35.85 16.66
C ASN A 469 -14.26 -36.02 18.07
N PHE A 470 -15.38 -35.37 18.34
CA PHE A 470 -16.07 -35.49 19.65
C PHE A 470 -17.18 -36.52 19.47
N ASN A 471 -17.21 -37.51 20.36
CA ASN A 471 -18.22 -38.58 20.30
C ASN A 471 -19.54 -38.08 20.89
N THR A 472 -20.23 -37.23 20.15
CA THR A 472 -21.51 -36.63 20.58
C THR A 472 -22.35 -36.22 19.35
N ASP A 473 -23.67 -36.36 19.49
CA ASP A 473 -24.66 -35.84 18.53
C ASP A 473 -25.16 -34.43 18.89
N LYS A 474 -24.65 -33.88 19.98
CA LYS A 474 -24.98 -32.52 20.43
C LYS A 474 -24.28 -31.48 19.63
N LYS A 475 -24.88 -30.30 19.56
CA LYS A 475 -24.22 -29.11 19.01
C LYS A 475 -22.93 -28.81 19.77
N ILE A 476 -21.81 -28.69 19.06
CA ILE A 476 -20.49 -28.45 19.64
C ILE A 476 -20.17 -26.95 19.63
N ILE A 477 -19.90 -26.40 20.80
CA ILE A 477 -19.55 -24.98 20.97
C ILE A 477 -18.12 -24.87 21.50
N LEU A 478 -17.26 -24.18 20.77
CA LEU A 478 -15.89 -23.88 21.18
C LEU A 478 -15.84 -22.58 21.99
N ILE A 479 -15.17 -22.64 23.14
CA ILE A 479 -14.91 -21.49 24.01
C ILE A 479 -13.38 -21.29 24.08
N PRO A 480 -12.78 -20.44 23.22
CA PRO A 480 -11.36 -20.11 23.30
C PRO A 480 -11.10 -19.14 24.45
N ALA A 481 -10.27 -19.56 25.41
CA ALA A 481 -9.84 -18.72 26.52
C ALA A 481 -8.98 -17.55 26.05
N GLN A 482 -8.97 -16.49 26.83
CA GLN A 482 -8.15 -15.31 26.60
C GLN A 482 -7.24 -15.02 27.81
N VAL A 483 -6.25 -14.19 27.54
CA VAL A 483 -5.39 -13.62 28.58
C VAL A 483 -6.16 -12.48 29.25
N GLU A 484 -6.43 -12.60 30.55
CA GLU A 484 -7.32 -11.67 31.26
C GLU A 484 -6.76 -10.25 31.44
N ASP A 485 -5.44 -10.12 31.46
CA ASP A 485 -4.74 -8.84 31.55
C ASP A 485 -4.38 -8.27 30.15
N ASP A 486 -4.97 -8.80 29.08
CA ASP A 486 -4.79 -8.25 27.74
C ASP A 486 -5.62 -6.97 27.51
N ALA A 487 -5.08 -6.04 26.73
CA ALA A 487 -5.75 -4.78 26.43
C ALA A 487 -7.15 -4.97 25.80
N SER A 488 -7.31 -5.98 24.95
CA SER A 488 -8.61 -6.30 24.34
C SER A 488 -9.66 -6.75 25.37
N MET A 489 -9.23 -7.45 26.41
CA MET A 489 -10.11 -7.87 27.52
C MET A 489 -10.47 -6.71 28.44
N ILE A 490 -9.48 -5.90 28.82
CA ILE A 490 -9.67 -4.77 29.73
C ILE A 490 -10.60 -3.72 29.10
N LEU A 491 -10.45 -3.43 27.80
CA LEU A 491 -11.13 -2.34 27.12
C LEU A 491 -12.41 -2.76 26.43
N GLY A 492 -12.40 -3.95 25.81
CA GLY A 492 -13.52 -4.46 25.02
C GLY A 492 -14.28 -5.61 25.66
N GLY A 493 -13.87 -6.08 26.85
CA GLY A 493 -14.43 -7.27 27.48
C GLY A 493 -15.82 -7.08 28.14
N ALA A 494 -16.32 -5.85 28.20
CA ALA A 494 -17.66 -5.55 28.75
C ALA A 494 -17.93 -6.16 30.15
N GLY A 495 -16.87 -6.27 30.99
CA GLY A 495 -16.97 -6.86 32.34
C GLY A 495 -17.00 -8.38 32.38
N TYR A 496 -16.79 -9.07 31.25
CA TYR A 496 -16.61 -10.52 31.21
C TYR A 496 -15.16 -10.90 31.49
N ASP A 497 -15.00 -11.98 32.25
CA ASP A 497 -13.79 -12.79 32.37
C ASP A 497 -14.07 -14.21 31.83
N THR A 498 -13.06 -15.07 31.82
CA THR A 498 -13.20 -16.44 31.32
C THR A 498 -14.24 -17.25 32.07
N LEU A 499 -14.36 -17.08 33.39
CA LEU A 499 -15.32 -17.82 34.20
C LEU A 499 -16.76 -17.38 33.92
N LYS A 500 -17.00 -16.07 33.86
CA LYS A 500 -18.33 -15.53 33.51
C LYS A 500 -18.75 -15.94 32.10
N LEU A 501 -17.80 -15.99 31.15
CA LEU A 501 -18.08 -16.50 29.82
C LEU A 501 -18.56 -17.96 29.88
N LEU A 502 -17.82 -18.86 30.55
CA LEU A 502 -18.18 -20.25 30.67
C LEU A 502 -19.58 -20.43 31.29
N GLN A 503 -19.87 -19.70 32.38
CA GLN A 503 -21.17 -19.70 33.03
C GLN A 503 -22.30 -19.25 32.13
N SER A 504 -22.08 -18.17 31.40
CA SER A 504 -23.08 -17.59 30.49
C SER A 504 -23.34 -18.51 29.29
N VAL A 505 -22.28 -19.08 28.69
CA VAL A 505 -22.42 -20.01 27.56
C VAL A 505 -23.17 -21.28 28.00
N ARG A 506 -22.83 -21.88 29.15
CA ARG A 506 -23.53 -23.07 29.67
C ARG A 506 -24.99 -22.78 29.91
N ARG A 507 -25.32 -21.66 30.57
CA ARG A 507 -26.71 -21.26 30.85
C ARG A 507 -27.52 -21.06 29.56
N ALA A 508 -26.93 -20.48 28.54
CA ALA A 508 -27.61 -20.22 27.26
C ALA A 508 -27.69 -21.47 26.37
N ASN A 509 -26.91 -22.53 26.64
CA ASN A 509 -26.78 -23.72 25.80
C ASN A 509 -26.68 -24.99 26.66
N GLU A 510 -27.71 -25.26 27.47
CA GLU A 510 -27.71 -26.37 28.42
C GLU A 510 -27.46 -27.74 27.78
N ASN A 511 -28.01 -27.97 26.59
CA ASN A 511 -27.92 -29.24 25.85
C ASN A 511 -26.74 -29.34 24.90
N ALA A 512 -25.90 -28.29 24.77
CA ALA A 512 -24.76 -28.31 23.87
C ALA A 512 -23.55 -29.01 24.52
N PHE A 513 -22.64 -29.51 23.67
CA PHE A 513 -21.31 -30.00 24.06
C PHE A 513 -20.33 -28.85 24.04
N LEU A 514 -19.88 -28.42 25.19
CA LEU A 514 -19.00 -27.27 25.36
C LEU A 514 -17.53 -27.69 25.43
N VAL A 515 -16.72 -27.19 24.50
CA VAL A 515 -15.30 -27.49 24.44
C VAL A 515 -14.50 -26.23 24.81
N PHE A 516 -13.69 -26.35 25.86
CA PHE A 516 -12.84 -25.26 26.31
C PHE A 516 -11.41 -25.40 25.74
N LYS A 517 -10.88 -24.34 25.17
CA LYS A 517 -9.51 -24.30 24.70
C LYS A 517 -8.69 -23.24 25.45
N PRO A 518 -7.75 -23.65 26.33
CA PRO A 518 -6.90 -22.71 27.06
C PRO A 518 -5.99 -21.91 26.13
N HIS A 519 -5.67 -20.67 26.52
CA HIS A 519 -4.73 -19.84 25.79
C HIS A 519 -3.28 -20.35 25.98
N PRO A 520 -2.45 -20.44 24.92
CA PRO A 520 -1.09 -20.95 25.02
C PRO A 520 -0.21 -20.22 26.03
N ASP A 521 -0.31 -18.89 26.13
CA ASP A 521 0.46 -18.09 27.10
C ASP A 521 0.01 -18.31 28.54
N VAL A 522 -1.25 -18.70 28.75
CA VAL A 522 -1.78 -19.05 30.08
C VAL A 522 -1.27 -20.44 30.47
N LEU A 523 -1.30 -21.43 29.55
CA LEU A 523 -0.74 -22.76 29.77
C LEU A 523 0.74 -22.74 30.09
N SER A 524 1.52 -21.93 29.37
CA SER A 524 2.97 -21.78 29.61
C SER A 524 3.32 -21.03 30.87
N GLY A 525 2.31 -20.46 31.58
CA GLY A 525 2.54 -19.66 32.78
C GLY A 525 3.06 -18.23 32.53
N ASN A 526 3.12 -17.79 31.27
CA ASN A 526 3.64 -16.48 30.91
C ASN A 526 2.63 -15.34 31.20
N ARG A 527 1.31 -15.64 31.28
CA ARG A 527 0.24 -14.66 31.43
C ARG A 527 -0.87 -15.15 32.37
N LYS A 528 -1.69 -14.23 32.89
CA LYS A 528 -2.81 -14.53 33.78
C LYS A 528 -4.01 -15.05 32.99
N GLY A 529 -4.73 -16.00 33.59
CA GLY A 529 -5.97 -16.58 33.08
C GLY A 529 -6.41 -17.80 33.88
N LEU A 530 -7.62 -18.28 33.61
CA LEU A 530 -8.23 -19.44 34.29
C LEU A 530 -7.47 -20.73 33.92
N LYS A 531 -6.95 -21.44 34.92
CA LYS A 531 -6.15 -22.68 34.81
C LYS A 531 -6.73 -23.87 35.52
N ASP A 532 -7.62 -23.64 36.52
CA ASP A 532 -8.18 -24.69 37.34
C ASP A 532 -9.15 -25.54 36.52
N LYS A 533 -8.69 -26.74 36.15
CA LYS A 533 -9.49 -27.68 35.36
C LYS A 533 -10.76 -28.10 36.08
N SER A 534 -10.75 -28.18 37.42
CA SER A 534 -11.93 -28.56 38.21
C SER A 534 -13.04 -27.51 38.12
N ILE A 535 -12.67 -26.23 38.06
CA ILE A 535 -13.63 -25.14 37.90
C ILE A 535 -14.12 -25.12 36.43
N ILE A 536 -13.23 -25.29 35.45
CA ILE A 536 -13.57 -25.27 34.01
C ILE A 536 -14.57 -26.41 33.71
N LEU A 537 -14.31 -27.63 34.16
CA LEU A 537 -15.14 -28.82 33.92
C LEU A 537 -16.52 -28.78 34.63
N LYS A 538 -16.77 -27.81 35.51
CA LYS A 538 -18.14 -27.56 36.01
C LYS A 538 -19.05 -26.96 34.93
N TYR A 539 -18.49 -26.32 33.93
CA TYR A 539 -19.23 -25.56 32.92
C TYR A 539 -18.98 -26.04 31.48
N CYS A 540 -17.94 -26.81 31.20
CA CYS A 540 -17.69 -27.39 29.88
C CYS A 540 -17.55 -28.93 29.99
N ASP A 541 -17.73 -29.60 28.85
CA ASP A 541 -17.70 -31.06 28.75
C ASP A 541 -16.28 -31.58 28.47
N GLU A 542 -15.46 -30.78 27.77
CA GLU A 542 -14.09 -31.17 27.39
C GLU A 542 -13.10 -29.98 27.37
N ILE A 543 -11.84 -30.27 27.70
CA ILE A 543 -10.73 -29.32 27.62
C ILE A 543 -9.73 -29.84 26.60
N ILE A 544 -9.46 -29.05 25.55
CA ILE A 544 -8.47 -29.37 24.49
C ILE A 544 -7.23 -28.51 24.63
N GLU A 545 -6.10 -29.18 24.89
CA GLU A 545 -4.76 -28.54 24.98
C GLU A 545 -3.91 -28.92 23.74
N ASN A 546 -2.79 -28.30 23.53
CA ASN A 546 -1.76 -28.68 22.51
C ASN A 546 -2.22 -28.89 21.07
N VAL A 547 -3.41 -28.45 20.71
CA VAL A 547 -4.01 -28.51 19.37
C VAL A 547 -4.09 -27.11 18.78
N SER A 548 -3.95 -26.97 17.46
CA SER A 548 -4.10 -25.68 16.79
C SER A 548 -5.50 -25.11 16.94
N ILE A 549 -5.63 -23.80 16.95
CA ILE A 549 -6.95 -23.15 16.97
C ILE A 549 -7.78 -23.49 15.72
N ASP A 550 -7.10 -23.66 14.57
CA ASP A 550 -7.73 -24.13 13.34
C ASP A 550 -8.43 -25.48 13.51
N SER A 551 -7.74 -26.47 14.09
CA SER A 551 -8.32 -27.78 14.36
C SER A 551 -9.53 -27.70 15.29
N ALA A 552 -9.45 -26.89 16.34
CA ALA A 552 -10.53 -26.67 17.28
C ALA A 552 -11.77 -26.03 16.61
N ILE A 553 -11.56 -24.98 15.80
CA ILE A 553 -12.64 -24.29 15.09
C ILE A 553 -13.30 -25.22 14.07
N ASN A 554 -12.51 -26.01 13.32
CA ASN A 554 -13.07 -26.92 12.32
C ASN A 554 -13.95 -28.02 12.92
N ALA A 555 -13.67 -28.43 14.17
CA ALA A 555 -14.40 -29.48 14.87
C ALA A 555 -15.64 -29.00 15.63
N CYS A 556 -15.96 -27.69 15.61
CA CYS A 556 -17.14 -27.14 16.29
C CYS A 556 -18.15 -26.54 15.30
N ASP A 557 -19.38 -26.33 15.78
CA ASP A 557 -20.46 -25.69 15.03
C ASP A 557 -20.47 -24.19 15.26
N GLU A 558 -20.21 -23.75 16.48
CA GLU A 558 -20.19 -22.34 16.88
C GLU A 558 -18.96 -22.02 17.74
N VAL A 559 -18.57 -20.75 17.72
CA VAL A 559 -17.51 -20.20 18.60
C VAL A 559 -18.08 -19.10 19.45
N HIS A 560 -17.95 -19.23 20.77
CA HIS A 560 -18.37 -18.24 21.75
C HIS A 560 -17.17 -17.60 22.41
N THR A 561 -17.04 -16.29 22.31
CA THR A 561 -15.82 -15.58 22.77
C THR A 561 -16.13 -14.19 23.30
N ILE A 562 -15.20 -13.62 24.06
CA ILE A 562 -15.32 -12.23 24.55
C ILE A 562 -14.77 -11.29 23.45
N THR A 563 -13.46 -11.25 23.28
CA THR A 563 -12.79 -10.35 22.29
C THR A 563 -11.70 -11.06 21.49
N SER A 564 -11.64 -12.41 21.56
CA SER A 564 -10.56 -13.18 20.95
C SER A 564 -10.52 -13.03 19.42
N THR A 565 -9.32 -12.90 18.87
CA THR A 565 -9.09 -13.03 17.43
C THR A 565 -9.48 -14.41 16.88
N SER A 566 -9.66 -15.42 17.73
CA SER A 566 -10.22 -16.73 17.34
C SER A 566 -11.65 -16.61 16.79
N GLY A 567 -12.44 -15.61 17.22
CA GLY A 567 -13.73 -15.31 16.61
C GLY A 567 -13.59 -14.86 15.15
N PHE A 568 -12.62 -14.01 14.85
CA PHE A 568 -12.31 -13.64 13.47
C PHE A 568 -11.82 -14.85 12.65
N ASP A 569 -10.92 -15.68 13.22
CA ASP A 569 -10.50 -16.94 12.59
C ASP A 569 -11.68 -17.88 12.30
N ALA A 570 -12.70 -17.91 13.16
CA ALA A 570 -13.92 -18.68 12.98
C ALA A 570 -14.80 -18.14 11.85
N LEU A 571 -14.97 -16.82 11.75
CA LEU A 571 -15.67 -16.18 10.62
C LEU A 571 -15.03 -16.53 9.28
N LEU A 572 -13.67 -16.51 9.20
CA LEU A 572 -12.96 -16.92 7.99
C LEU A 572 -13.28 -18.36 7.56
N ARG A 573 -13.67 -19.23 8.48
CA ARG A 573 -14.02 -20.66 8.27
C ARG A 573 -15.52 -20.91 8.17
N GLY A 574 -16.30 -19.83 8.06
CA GLY A 574 -17.76 -19.90 7.92
C GLY A 574 -18.48 -20.40 9.16
N LYS A 575 -17.87 -20.30 10.35
CA LYS A 575 -18.51 -20.70 11.61
C LYS A 575 -19.35 -19.56 12.17
N LYS A 576 -20.45 -19.89 12.83
CA LYS A 576 -21.23 -18.94 13.61
C LYS A 576 -20.44 -18.48 14.83
N VAL A 577 -20.45 -17.18 15.09
CA VAL A 577 -19.69 -16.57 16.19
C VAL A 577 -20.62 -15.75 17.06
N VAL A 578 -20.61 -16.05 18.36
CA VAL A 578 -21.32 -15.29 19.39
C VAL A 578 -20.33 -14.54 20.26
N VAL A 579 -20.54 -13.23 20.39
CA VAL A 579 -19.59 -12.32 21.02
C VAL A 579 -20.16 -11.73 22.30
N TYR A 580 -19.43 -11.89 23.39
CA TYR A 580 -19.80 -11.43 24.74
C TYR A 580 -19.13 -10.09 25.12
N GLY A 581 -18.15 -9.64 24.33
CA GLY A 581 -17.52 -8.33 24.43
C GLY A 581 -17.73 -7.52 23.17
N MET A 582 -16.81 -6.59 22.88
CA MET A 582 -16.91 -5.67 21.75
C MET A 582 -15.61 -5.68 20.89
N PRO A 583 -15.23 -6.81 20.27
CA PRO A 583 -14.06 -6.86 19.41
C PRO A 583 -14.23 -6.07 18.11
N PHE A 584 -13.14 -5.92 17.34
CA PHE A 584 -13.13 -5.16 16.10
C PHE A 584 -14.05 -5.72 15.00
N TYR A 585 -14.34 -7.02 15.04
CA TYR A 585 -15.19 -7.72 14.06
C TYR A 585 -16.67 -7.80 14.46
N ALA A 586 -17.05 -7.33 15.66
CA ALA A 586 -18.44 -7.26 16.13
C ALA A 586 -19.14 -5.98 15.64
N GLY A 587 -20.47 -6.01 15.53
CA GLY A 587 -21.30 -4.86 15.15
C GLY A 587 -21.39 -4.61 13.63
N TRP A 588 -20.96 -5.58 12.79
CA TRP A 588 -20.97 -5.45 11.33
C TRP A 588 -21.94 -6.44 10.64
N GLY A 589 -22.83 -7.08 11.40
CA GLY A 589 -23.83 -8.04 10.88
C GLY A 589 -23.27 -9.45 10.61
N LEU A 590 -22.01 -9.75 10.97
CA LEU A 590 -21.36 -11.05 10.75
C LEU A 590 -21.33 -11.92 12.01
N THR A 591 -21.66 -11.37 13.15
CA THR A 591 -21.63 -12.01 14.47
C THR A 591 -22.97 -11.84 15.21
N SER A 592 -23.23 -12.69 16.19
CA SER A 592 -24.30 -12.48 17.14
C SER A 592 -23.73 -11.75 18.36
N ASP A 593 -24.02 -10.48 18.51
CA ASP A 593 -23.39 -9.61 19.48
C ASP A 593 -24.31 -9.37 20.70
N LEU A 594 -23.78 -9.50 21.92
CA LEU A 594 -24.50 -9.18 23.16
C LEU A 594 -24.51 -7.67 23.46
N HIS A 595 -23.60 -6.94 22.87
CA HIS A 595 -23.46 -5.50 23.07
C HIS A 595 -23.51 -4.75 21.74
N GLU A 596 -24.23 -3.65 21.72
CA GLU A 596 -24.28 -2.75 20.56
C GLU A 596 -23.11 -1.75 20.56
N ILE A 597 -22.65 -1.43 19.38
CA ILE A 597 -21.65 -0.37 19.15
C ILE A 597 -22.30 0.66 18.21
N PRO A 598 -22.89 1.75 18.71
CA PRO A 598 -23.72 2.66 17.92
C PRO A 598 -23.05 3.29 16.70
N ARG A 599 -21.72 3.36 16.68
CA ARG A 599 -20.95 3.90 15.55
C ARG A 599 -20.81 2.92 14.38
N ARG A 600 -21.08 1.62 14.58
CA ARG A 600 -20.99 0.57 13.57
C ARG A 600 -22.37 0.29 13.00
N THR A 601 -22.77 1.05 12.01
CA THR A 601 -24.12 1.01 11.43
C THR A 601 -24.18 0.27 10.09
N ARG A 602 -23.01 0.00 9.48
CA ARG A 602 -22.91 -0.68 8.19
C ARG A 602 -22.94 -2.19 8.37
N VAL A 603 -23.68 -2.88 7.51
CA VAL A 603 -23.60 -4.33 7.35
C VAL A 603 -22.54 -4.63 6.31
N LEU A 604 -21.58 -5.49 6.65
CA LEU A 604 -20.45 -5.86 5.79
C LEU A 604 -20.56 -7.31 5.31
N SER A 605 -20.03 -7.59 4.14
CA SER A 605 -19.67 -8.95 3.76
C SER A 605 -18.38 -9.39 4.46
N LEU A 606 -18.09 -10.70 4.48
CA LEU A 606 -16.84 -11.21 5.05
C LEU A 606 -15.62 -10.69 4.29
N GLU A 607 -15.72 -10.56 2.95
CA GLU A 607 -14.67 -10.02 2.12
C GLU A 607 -14.38 -8.55 2.44
N GLU A 608 -15.39 -7.74 2.70
CA GLU A 608 -15.23 -6.34 3.09
C GLU A 608 -14.56 -6.22 4.47
N LEU A 609 -14.98 -7.02 5.44
CA LEU A 609 -14.32 -7.09 6.75
C LEU A 609 -12.84 -7.48 6.61
N VAL A 610 -12.54 -8.53 5.84
CA VAL A 610 -11.17 -9.01 5.63
C VAL A 610 -10.32 -7.99 4.87
N ALA A 611 -10.90 -7.32 3.88
CA ALA A 611 -10.21 -6.25 3.15
C ALA A 611 -9.80 -5.11 4.10
N GLY A 612 -10.71 -4.65 4.94
CA GLY A 612 -10.41 -3.62 5.93
C GLY A 612 -9.34 -4.08 6.93
N VAL A 613 -9.55 -5.25 7.55
CA VAL A 613 -8.71 -5.77 8.64
C VAL A 613 -7.33 -6.21 8.19
N LEU A 614 -7.20 -6.87 7.04
CA LEU A 614 -5.93 -7.48 6.62
C LEU A 614 -5.21 -6.72 5.51
N ILE A 615 -5.95 -6.04 4.60
CA ILE A 615 -5.31 -5.39 3.44
C ILE A 615 -5.07 -3.89 3.69
N LEU A 616 -6.09 -3.17 4.14
CA LEU A 616 -6.04 -1.70 4.20
C LEU A 616 -5.39 -1.17 5.48
N TYR A 617 -5.70 -1.76 6.64
CA TYR A 617 -5.33 -1.20 7.92
C TYR A 617 -3.89 -1.49 8.36
N PRO A 618 -3.35 -2.75 8.30
CA PRO A 618 -2.00 -3.04 8.74
C PRO A 618 -0.92 -2.65 7.73
N ARG A 619 0.29 -2.41 8.26
CA ARG A 619 1.52 -2.36 7.48
C ARG A 619 2.25 -3.68 7.60
N TYR A 620 2.74 -4.21 6.50
CA TYR A 620 3.50 -5.46 6.46
C TYR A 620 4.93 -5.21 6.02
N ILE A 621 5.85 -6.10 6.47
CA ILE A 621 7.26 -6.01 6.13
C ILE A 621 7.79 -7.35 5.61
N HIS A 622 8.58 -7.28 4.55
CA HIS A 622 9.33 -8.41 4.05
C HIS A 622 10.54 -8.68 4.96
N PRO A 623 10.67 -9.87 5.59
CA PRO A 623 11.63 -10.12 6.68
C PRO A 623 13.10 -10.01 6.26
N LYS A 624 13.43 -10.29 4.99
CA LYS A 624 14.81 -10.23 4.46
C LYS A 624 15.18 -8.82 3.99
N SER A 625 14.37 -8.23 3.09
CA SER A 625 14.69 -6.91 2.51
C SER A 625 14.41 -5.74 3.47
N LYS A 626 13.60 -5.95 4.51
CA LYS A 626 13.14 -4.92 5.45
C LYS A 626 12.33 -3.79 4.77
N ASN A 627 11.82 -4.04 3.58
CA ASN A 627 10.92 -3.13 2.89
C ASN A 627 9.47 -3.46 3.21
N LEU A 628 8.60 -2.47 3.13
CA LEU A 628 7.16 -2.68 3.20
C LEU A 628 6.70 -3.59 2.06
N CYS A 629 5.68 -4.39 2.31
CA CYS A 629 5.06 -5.28 1.33
C CYS A 629 3.55 -5.41 1.60
N GLU A 630 2.82 -6.02 0.67
CA GLU A 630 1.41 -6.36 0.86
C GLU A 630 1.26 -7.65 1.67
N VAL A 631 0.05 -7.83 2.21
CA VAL A 631 -0.30 -8.96 3.08
C VAL A 631 -0.09 -10.32 2.41
N GLU A 632 -0.39 -10.43 1.11
CA GLU A 632 -0.25 -11.66 0.34
C GLU A 632 1.19 -12.15 0.34
N LEU A 633 2.14 -11.25 0.04
CA LEU A 633 3.57 -11.58 0.06
C LEU A 633 4.06 -11.94 1.47
N ALA A 634 3.59 -11.21 2.49
CA ALA A 634 3.92 -11.51 3.88
C ALA A 634 3.38 -12.89 4.29
N LEU A 635 2.13 -13.22 3.91
CA LEU A 635 1.49 -14.50 4.18
C LEU A 635 2.22 -15.65 3.49
N ASP A 636 2.57 -15.53 2.20
CA ASP A 636 3.34 -16.55 1.46
C ASP A 636 4.66 -16.87 2.14
N ILE A 637 5.36 -15.84 2.64
CA ILE A 637 6.61 -16.02 3.37
C ILE A 637 6.36 -16.74 4.70
N MET A 638 5.32 -16.36 5.44
CA MET A 638 4.96 -17.01 6.71
C MET A 638 4.58 -18.48 6.48
N LEU A 639 3.78 -18.78 5.45
CA LEU A 639 3.42 -20.15 5.07
C LEU A 639 4.66 -21.00 4.72
N LYS A 640 5.59 -20.43 3.97
CA LYS A 640 6.85 -21.10 3.68
C LYS A 640 7.66 -21.36 4.95
N MET A 641 7.75 -20.40 5.85
CA MET A 641 8.45 -20.57 7.13
C MET A 641 7.79 -21.64 8.00
N GLN A 642 6.46 -21.69 8.05
CA GLN A 642 5.69 -22.72 8.75
C GLN A 642 5.96 -24.11 8.16
N LYS A 643 5.88 -24.24 6.83
CA LYS A 643 6.19 -25.50 6.12
C LYS A 643 7.63 -25.97 6.38
N ASP A 644 8.60 -25.05 6.28
CA ASP A 644 10.01 -25.36 6.55
C ASP A 644 10.24 -25.80 8.00
N TYR A 645 9.56 -25.19 8.97
CA TYR A 645 9.64 -25.59 10.39
C TYR A 645 9.13 -27.03 10.63
N PHE A 646 7.99 -27.37 10.04
CA PHE A 646 7.41 -28.72 10.24
C PHE A 646 8.10 -29.80 9.40
N SER A 647 8.68 -29.49 8.25
CA SER A 647 9.29 -30.47 7.33
C SER A 647 10.79 -30.69 7.56
N LYS A 648 11.52 -29.72 8.12
CA LYS A 648 12.98 -29.76 8.26
C LYS A 648 13.37 -29.91 9.72
N PHE A 649 13.73 -31.12 10.14
CA PHE A 649 14.09 -31.46 11.54
C PHE A 649 15.12 -30.50 12.15
N TYR A 650 16.18 -30.15 11.41
CA TYR A 650 17.25 -29.28 11.91
C TYR A 650 16.76 -27.84 12.17
N LEU A 651 15.86 -27.30 11.33
CA LEU A 651 15.27 -25.98 11.55
C LEU A 651 14.34 -25.99 12.76
N ARG A 652 13.53 -27.04 12.90
CA ARG A 652 12.66 -27.23 14.06
C ARG A 652 13.49 -27.27 15.33
N TRP A 653 14.49 -28.15 15.40
CA TRP A 653 15.38 -28.26 16.55
C TRP A 653 16.04 -26.92 16.91
N PHE A 654 16.61 -26.22 15.92
CA PHE A 654 17.24 -24.93 16.12
C PHE A 654 16.26 -23.89 16.69
N MET A 655 15.05 -23.81 16.16
CA MET A 655 14.03 -22.87 16.60
C MET A 655 13.53 -23.20 18.01
N ASP A 656 13.30 -24.49 18.31
CA ASP A 656 12.83 -24.94 19.62
C ASP A 656 13.88 -24.68 20.71
N VAL A 657 15.16 -24.96 20.43
CA VAL A 657 16.29 -24.64 21.33
C VAL A 657 16.39 -23.13 21.55
N ARG A 658 16.30 -22.32 20.49
CA ARG A 658 16.31 -20.86 20.59
C ARG A 658 15.17 -20.35 21.47
N ILE A 659 13.95 -20.82 21.25
CA ILE A 659 12.77 -20.46 22.05
C ILE A 659 12.98 -20.85 23.51
N TYR A 660 13.48 -22.06 23.79
CA TYR A 660 13.79 -22.54 25.12
C TYR A 660 14.81 -21.65 25.85
N ILE A 661 15.91 -21.32 25.19
CA ILE A 661 16.96 -20.43 25.74
C ILE A 661 16.38 -19.04 26.05
N LEU A 662 15.64 -18.45 25.13
CA LEU A 662 15.04 -17.12 25.30
C LEU A 662 14.03 -17.08 26.47
N ARG A 663 13.22 -18.14 26.65
CA ARG A 663 12.31 -18.26 27.80
C ARG A 663 13.07 -18.36 29.12
N LYS A 664 14.18 -19.10 29.16
CA LYS A 664 15.06 -19.18 30.34
C LYS A 664 15.70 -17.85 30.70
N ILE A 665 16.25 -17.14 29.70
CA ILE A 665 16.85 -15.80 29.90
C ILE A 665 15.79 -14.81 30.41
N ARG A 666 14.59 -14.82 29.83
CA ARG A 666 13.51 -13.95 30.29
C ARG A 666 13.15 -14.21 31.75
N ARG A 667 12.96 -15.45 32.15
CA ARG A 667 12.65 -15.80 33.56
C ARG A 667 13.78 -15.36 34.51
N LEU A 668 15.02 -15.50 34.09
CA LEU A 668 16.18 -15.03 34.87
C LEU A 668 16.18 -13.51 35.05
N VAL A 669 15.92 -12.76 33.97
CA VAL A 669 15.81 -11.30 34.00
C VAL A 669 14.62 -10.85 34.86
N GLU A 670 13.47 -11.48 34.73
CA GLU A 670 12.30 -11.22 35.59
C GLU A 670 12.61 -11.48 37.07
N PHE A 671 13.31 -12.56 37.38
CA PHE A 671 13.75 -12.90 38.75
C PHE A 671 14.73 -11.86 39.33
N ILE A 672 15.66 -11.35 38.50
CA ILE A 672 16.63 -10.32 38.93
C ILE A 672 15.96 -8.95 39.13
N LEU A 673 14.94 -8.61 38.32
CA LEU A 673 14.23 -7.34 38.42
C LEU A 673 13.15 -7.27 39.51
N ILE A 674 12.75 -8.43 40.06
CA ILE A 674 11.79 -8.51 41.20
C ILE A 674 12.54 -8.46 42.55
N ARG A 675 13.85 -8.63 42.57
CA ARG A 675 14.72 -8.35 43.73
C ARG A 675 15.29 -6.91 43.64
#